data_996ebd89fb3dcf43bff050aca1f9e4ef
#
_entry.id   996ebd89fb3dcf43bff050aca1f9e4ef
#
_cell.length_a   1.000
_cell.length_b   1.000
_cell.length_c   1.000
_cell.angle_alpha   90.00
_cell.angle_beta   90.00
_cell.angle_gamma   90.00
#
_symmetry.space_group_name_H-M   'P 1'
#
loop_
_entity.id
_entity.type
_entity.pdbx_description
1 polymer ?
#
loop_
_entity_poly.entity_id
_entity_poly.type
_entity_poly.pdbx_seq_one_letter_code
_entity_poly.pdbx_strand_id
1 'polypeptide(L)'
;MESSKIQITITKQKNKLQGIELEENINKYIICQLLNTDLIINNDEYNEEKHIKDLKKEIKDDMKTVIYETKGVTWGRVYPADNLSLSTIRRQLKHTVAFNSHKDIDIENAHPNILEQICKSNNINCEKLSYYIHNRNELLISLMKHYFNFNDQMDFREKKQIRDQVKELLIKYMYGGGFDAWKTKYNIKQNETQYLFEYKTELKTITDIIMNFNQDFEKDIINYTKKLNLQNKKNNKNIKEYHRGKALSYYIQEIERRILEIVFFYLRDDKKKIKNEATLCHDGILIPNNSYYDGILEDLNKIVLQKTGFNLKFTNKEMDEHYLEEIKDIEPIDLDDLGEIFKSSKLLGDYMIKNLFNNNIKTHQEIKKDEQQFIIYDNIKNVWKTYLTTEIKQMMINFIEKYEKKLMKEYNYERIDMDRIYKQCNLNEMIEYIGEKTLDNLFLEKLNINKDVLNFKNGLLDLKTGLFRDRKPDDNICGFLDYDYQVDKKQNLINEIKEMLLKIYNDDKKLLDDILLFYSYCITGRTNEQKFLINIGQGGNGKSLLGDLLRSKVLPLYCAKTTFTTFTTDCNENNIGKAIHPLILFKKRILFVEEMTTQKLNLSFLKDITGSDTIDYKKLNIQSSSTAKHYVKIIFNTNKQPNFDGDSNSYAIKRRGLQVEYKNTFIKEDDYNNMDDKKGFYIIDVNLLDKFNDDDYKCALLHILLEYSVKYYNDGELKLSSLEKNFESMVDENDITTNFMNEYYKKSNNEKDRILVDDIYNDYKNYILSKGINKKWTEMLFKTEMKKYSKKFYSEYKNDLTLC
;
A
#
# COMPACT_ATOMS: atom_id res chain seq x y z
N MET A 1 3.98 -29.10 -37.51
CA MET A 1 3.84 -30.08 -36.40
C MET A 1 2.45 -30.65 -36.53
N GLU A 2 2.32 -31.96 -36.85
CA GLU A 2 1.03 -32.64 -36.91
C GLU A 2 0.37 -32.55 -35.51
N SER A 3 -0.83 -31.98 -35.44
CA SER A 3 -1.64 -32.00 -34.24
C SER A 3 -2.01 -33.46 -33.94
N SER A 4 -1.69 -33.94 -32.74
CA SER A 4 -2.09 -35.26 -32.27
C SER A 4 -3.62 -35.40 -32.38
N LYS A 5 -4.08 -36.32 -33.20
CA LYS A 5 -5.53 -36.56 -33.42
C LYS A 5 -6.14 -37.07 -32.10
N ILE A 6 -7.22 -36.44 -31.62
CA ILE A 6 -7.90 -36.88 -30.39
C ILE A 6 -8.47 -38.29 -30.62
N GLN A 7 -8.02 -39.27 -29.84
CA GLN A 7 -8.47 -40.67 -29.96
C GLN A 7 -9.68 -40.91 -29.05
N ILE A 8 -10.66 -41.64 -29.58
CA ILE A 8 -11.86 -42.07 -28.81
C ILE A 8 -11.51 -43.17 -27.78
N THR A 9 -10.49 -43.98 -28.06
CA THR A 9 -10.07 -45.06 -27.14
C THR A 9 -9.13 -44.56 -26.07
N ILE A 10 -9.39 -44.98 -24.82
CA ILE A 10 -8.57 -44.64 -23.69
C ILE A 10 -7.71 -45.86 -23.26
N THR A 11 -6.41 -45.66 -23.19
CA THR A 11 -5.48 -46.70 -22.74
C THR A 11 -5.03 -46.45 -21.30
N LYS A 12 -4.73 -47.53 -20.55
CA LYS A 12 -4.24 -47.41 -19.20
C LYS A 12 -2.85 -46.78 -19.20
N GLN A 13 -2.72 -45.64 -18.55
CA GLN A 13 -1.45 -44.92 -18.38
C GLN A 13 -1.11 -44.82 -16.90
N LYS A 14 0.19 -44.74 -16.58
CA LYS A 14 0.66 -44.50 -15.23
C LYS A 14 0.21 -43.12 -14.80
N ASN A 15 -0.52 -43.04 -13.72
CA ASN A 15 -0.92 -41.76 -13.12
C ASN A 15 0.26 -41.18 -12.34
N LYS A 16 0.88 -40.11 -12.82
CA LYS A 16 2.03 -39.46 -12.20
C LYS A 16 1.65 -38.58 -11.02
N LEU A 17 0.36 -38.25 -10.86
CA LEU A 17 -0.15 -37.55 -9.71
C LEU A 17 -0.46 -38.49 -8.52
N GLN A 18 -0.44 -39.82 -8.73
CA GLN A 18 -0.64 -40.81 -7.67
C GLN A 18 0.54 -40.79 -6.69
N GLY A 19 0.28 -40.54 -5.42
CA GLY A 19 1.28 -40.48 -4.36
C GLY A 19 2.12 -39.19 -4.38
N ILE A 20 1.68 -38.16 -5.13
CA ILE A 20 2.38 -36.87 -5.11
C ILE A 20 2.09 -36.15 -3.79
N GLU A 21 3.16 -35.58 -3.20
CA GLU A 21 3.09 -34.73 -2.00
C GLU A 21 3.14 -33.27 -2.42
N LEU A 22 2.14 -32.49 -2.04
CA LEU A 22 2.05 -31.06 -2.30
C LEU A 22 1.86 -30.28 -1.00
N GLU A 23 2.42 -29.10 -0.97
CA GLU A 23 2.25 -28.15 0.11
C GLU A 23 1.09 -27.20 -0.23
N GLU A 24 0.07 -27.16 0.62
CA GLU A 24 -1.04 -26.23 0.51
C GLU A 24 -0.90 -25.12 1.55
N ASN A 25 -0.85 -23.87 1.08
CA ASN A 25 -0.87 -22.71 1.96
C ASN A 25 -2.31 -22.45 2.40
N ILE A 26 -2.58 -22.67 3.69
CA ILE A 26 -3.92 -22.58 4.29
C ILE A 26 -3.86 -21.65 5.47
N ASN A 27 -4.41 -20.46 5.34
CA ASN A 27 -4.40 -19.45 6.39
C ASN A 27 -5.19 -19.95 7.62
N LYS A 28 -4.46 -20.39 8.65
CA LYS A 28 -5.03 -20.93 9.90
C LYS A 28 -5.83 -19.88 10.65
N TYR A 29 -5.46 -18.60 10.54
CA TYR A 29 -6.17 -17.48 11.13
C TYR A 29 -7.60 -17.39 10.60
N ILE A 30 -7.77 -17.42 9.27
CA ILE A 30 -9.08 -17.39 8.60
C ILE A 30 -9.90 -18.63 8.97
N ILE A 31 -9.28 -19.81 9.03
CA ILE A 31 -9.95 -21.05 9.48
C ILE A 31 -10.49 -20.89 10.91
N CYS A 32 -9.71 -20.29 11.81
CA CYS A 32 -10.16 -20.04 13.19
C CYS A 32 -11.30 -19.02 13.25
N GLN A 33 -11.25 -17.95 12.43
CA GLN A 33 -12.37 -17.00 12.33
C GLN A 33 -13.65 -17.70 11.87
N LEU A 34 -13.58 -18.51 10.81
CA LEU A 34 -14.74 -19.24 10.28
C LEU A 34 -15.35 -20.20 11.32
N LEU A 35 -14.53 -20.88 12.11
CA LEU A 35 -14.99 -21.77 13.19
C LEU A 35 -15.75 -21.04 14.31
N ASN A 36 -15.61 -19.71 14.39
CA ASN A 36 -16.32 -18.88 15.37
C ASN A 36 -17.56 -18.19 14.78
N THR A 37 -18.09 -18.70 13.67
CA THR A 37 -19.27 -18.16 12.98
C THR A 37 -20.35 -19.22 12.78
N ASP A 38 -21.57 -18.76 12.51
CA ASP A 38 -22.67 -19.59 12.04
C ASP A 38 -22.63 -19.84 10.51
N LEU A 39 -21.53 -19.47 9.82
CA LEU A 39 -21.36 -19.63 8.38
C LEU A 39 -21.01 -21.07 7.97
N ILE A 40 -20.62 -21.90 8.93
CA ILE A 40 -20.34 -23.33 8.75
C ILE A 40 -21.67 -24.09 8.77
N ILE A 41 -21.89 -24.93 7.77
CA ILE A 41 -23.16 -25.65 7.58
C ILE A 41 -23.00 -27.10 8.01
N ASN A 42 -23.75 -27.49 9.06
CA ASN A 42 -23.84 -28.87 9.48
C ASN A 42 -25.20 -29.45 9.07
N ASN A 43 -25.22 -30.64 8.50
CA ASN A 43 -26.42 -31.36 8.17
C ASN A 43 -26.28 -32.86 8.53
N ASP A 44 -27.34 -33.65 8.42
CA ASP A 44 -27.36 -35.08 8.81
C ASP A 44 -26.35 -35.94 8.02
N GLU A 45 -25.93 -35.51 6.83
CA GLU A 45 -25.03 -36.27 5.98
C GLU A 45 -23.57 -35.79 6.09
N TYR A 46 -23.33 -34.52 6.51
CA TYR A 46 -21.99 -33.91 6.52
C TYR A 46 -21.82 -32.87 7.62
N ASN A 47 -20.88 -33.16 8.51
CA ASN A 47 -20.46 -32.22 9.57
C ASN A 47 -19.27 -31.40 9.10
N GLU A 48 -19.54 -30.21 8.53
CA GLU A 48 -18.53 -29.31 7.99
C GLU A 48 -17.62 -28.75 9.10
N GLU A 49 -18.17 -28.47 10.27
CA GLU A 49 -17.42 -27.97 11.44
C GLU A 49 -16.34 -28.97 11.87
N LYS A 50 -16.70 -30.26 12.01
CA LYS A 50 -15.73 -31.31 12.33
C LYS A 50 -14.65 -31.40 11.27
N HIS A 51 -15.04 -31.37 9.99
CA HIS A 51 -14.10 -31.43 8.86
C HIS A 51 -13.08 -30.26 8.90
N ILE A 52 -13.55 -29.04 9.13
CA ILE A 52 -12.69 -27.86 9.25
C ILE A 52 -11.80 -27.91 10.50
N LYS A 53 -12.32 -28.40 11.64
CA LYS A 53 -11.52 -28.63 12.86
C LYS A 53 -10.40 -29.65 12.62
N ASP A 54 -10.70 -30.76 11.93
CA ASP A 54 -9.69 -31.78 11.61
C ASP A 54 -8.66 -31.24 10.62
N LEU A 55 -9.07 -30.46 9.59
CA LEU A 55 -8.15 -29.75 8.69
C LEU A 55 -7.22 -28.80 9.47
N LYS A 56 -7.78 -28.00 10.42
CA LYS A 56 -7.02 -27.05 11.24
C LYS A 56 -5.88 -27.71 12.03
N LYS A 57 -6.09 -28.92 12.56
CA LYS A 57 -5.08 -29.65 13.35
C LYS A 57 -3.85 -30.02 12.53
N GLU A 58 -4.02 -30.27 11.25
CA GLU A 58 -2.94 -30.68 10.34
C GLU A 58 -2.14 -29.49 9.79
N ILE A 59 -2.59 -28.24 10.01
CA ILE A 59 -1.92 -27.02 9.54
C ILE A 59 -0.80 -26.62 10.51
N LYS A 60 0.43 -26.51 9.99
CA LYS A 60 1.62 -26.02 10.70
C LYS A 60 2.18 -24.82 9.95
N ASP A 61 2.32 -23.67 10.61
CA ASP A 61 2.85 -22.43 10.02
C ASP A 61 2.15 -22.05 8.69
N ASP A 62 0.81 -22.14 8.70
CA ASP A 62 -0.06 -21.91 7.53
C ASP A 62 0.18 -22.88 6.35
N MET A 63 0.92 -23.97 6.55
CA MET A 63 1.18 -24.98 5.54
C MET A 63 0.63 -26.34 5.94
N LYS A 64 0.13 -27.09 4.96
CA LYS A 64 -0.27 -28.49 5.10
C LYS A 64 0.27 -29.31 3.94
N THR A 65 0.98 -30.40 4.26
CA THR A 65 1.36 -31.41 3.28
C THR A 65 0.16 -32.29 2.95
N VAL A 66 -0.17 -32.37 1.64
CA VAL A 66 -1.28 -33.17 1.12
C VAL A 66 -0.75 -34.22 0.16
N ILE A 67 -1.08 -35.51 0.44
CA ILE A 67 -0.78 -36.62 -0.46
C ILE A 67 -2.00 -36.89 -1.32
N TYR A 68 -1.84 -36.91 -2.64
CA TYR A 68 -2.92 -37.15 -3.58
C TYR A 68 -2.96 -38.60 -4.08
N GLU A 69 -4.12 -39.25 -3.97
CA GLU A 69 -4.30 -40.63 -4.34
C GLU A 69 -5.61 -40.88 -5.13
N THR A 70 -5.66 -41.96 -5.89
CA THR A 70 -6.89 -42.43 -6.53
C THR A 70 -7.76 -43.18 -5.51
N LYS A 71 -9.07 -42.96 -5.50
CA LYS A 71 -10.02 -43.64 -4.57
C LYS A 71 -10.54 -44.94 -5.20
N GLY A 72 -9.81 -46.05 -5.02
CA GLY A 72 -10.27 -47.41 -5.31
C GLY A 72 -10.33 -47.80 -6.78
N VAL A 73 -10.18 -46.89 -7.74
CA VAL A 73 -10.09 -47.11 -9.16
C VAL A 73 -8.78 -46.55 -9.66
N THR A 74 -8.11 -47.22 -10.58
CA THR A 74 -6.89 -46.73 -11.19
C THR A 74 -7.13 -45.65 -12.27
N TRP A 75 -8.39 -45.37 -12.56
CA TRP A 75 -8.86 -44.40 -13.54
C TRP A 75 -9.46 -43.18 -12.91
N GLY A 76 -9.30 -42.01 -13.53
CA GLY A 76 -9.91 -40.76 -13.14
C GLY A 76 -9.11 -39.93 -12.17
N ARG A 77 -9.80 -39.09 -11.44
CA ARG A 77 -9.27 -38.05 -10.56
C ARG A 77 -8.43 -38.56 -9.39
N VAL A 78 -7.48 -37.77 -8.95
CA VAL A 78 -6.82 -37.93 -7.64
C VAL A 78 -7.54 -37.11 -6.59
N TYR A 79 -7.42 -37.52 -5.33
CA TYR A 79 -8.05 -36.92 -4.17
C TYR A 79 -7.04 -36.86 -3.01
N PRO A 80 -7.14 -35.95 -2.09
CA PRO A 80 -6.36 -35.99 -0.84
C PRO A 80 -6.61 -37.31 -0.10
N ALA A 81 -5.52 -38.00 0.29
CA ALA A 81 -5.58 -39.31 0.93
C ALA A 81 -6.33 -39.30 2.26
N ASP A 82 -6.11 -38.26 3.05
CA ASP A 82 -6.79 -38.00 4.33
C ASP A 82 -8.12 -37.25 4.19
N ASN A 83 -8.49 -36.85 2.99
CA ASN A 83 -9.65 -36.01 2.66
C ASN A 83 -9.61 -34.61 3.32
N LEU A 84 -8.44 -34.12 3.71
CA LEU A 84 -8.23 -32.80 4.33
C LEU A 84 -7.38 -31.93 3.41
N SER A 85 -8.02 -31.00 2.70
CA SER A 85 -7.39 -30.12 1.72
C SER A 85 -8.32 -28.95 1.36
N LEU A 86 -7.82 -27.88 0.80
CA LEU A 86 -8.63 -26.80 0.21
C LEU A 86 -9.59 -27.32 -0.87
N SER A 87 -9.21 -28.39 -1.58
CA SER A 87 -10.08 -28.99 -2.60
C SER A 87 -11.28 -29.76 -2.01
N THR A 88 -11.30 -30.06 -0.72
CA THR A 88 -12.34 -30.84 -0.06
C THR A 88 -13.34 -30.03 0.74
N ILE A 89 -13.08 -28.75 0.93
CA ILE A 89 -14.00 -27.84 1.61
C ILE A 89 -14.93 -27.13 0.61
N ARG A 90 -16.08 -26.68 1.11
CA ARG A 90 -17.08 -25.96 0.31
C ARG A 90 -16.50 -24.73 -0.36
N ARG A 91 -16.99 -24.40 -1.58
CA ARG A 91 -16.46 -23.33 -2.41
C ARG A 91 -16.34 -22.01 -1.68
N GLN A 92 -17.36 -21.58 -0.94
CA GLN A 92 -17.33 -20.32 -0.19
C GLN A 92 -16.22 -20.29 0.86
N LEU A 93 -16.02 -21.39 1.60
CA LEU A 93 -14.93 -21.51 2.58
C LEU A 93 -13.55 -21.52 1.88
N LYS A 94 -13.44 -22.28 0.78
CA LYS A 94 -12.23 -22.32 -0.04
C LYS A 94 -11.87 -20.92 -0.55
N HIS A 95 -12.83 -20.18 -1.11
CA HIS A 95 -12.62 -18.82 -1.56
C HIS A 95 -12.22 -17.89 -0.41
N THR A 96 -12.85 -18.01 0.77
CA THR A 96 -12.50 -17.19 1.93
C THR A 96 -11.05 -17.40 2.37
N VAL A 97 -10.62 -18.67 2.43
CA VAL A 97 -9.25 -19.02 2.88
C VAL A 97 -8.18 -18.67 1.86
N ALA A 98 -8.49 -18.88 0.56
CA ALA A 98 -7.52 -18.76 -0.52
C ALA A 98 -7.46 -17.36 -1.18
N PHE A 99 -8.43 -16.48 -0.93
CA PHE A 99 -8.63 -15.20 -1.63
C PHE A 99 -7.37 -14.35 -1.77
N ASN A 100 -6.66 -14.17 -0.67
CA ASN A 100 -5.47 -13.30 -0.62
C ASN A 100 -4.16 -14.00 -0.98
N SER A 101 -4.16 -15.33 -1.08
CA SER A 101 -2.93 -16.13 -1.22
C SER A 101 -2.81 -16.90 -2.53
N HIS A 102 -3.92 -17.16 -3.22
CA HIS A 102 -3.93 -18.02 -4.40
C HIS A 102 -4.64 -17.41 -5.61
N LYS A 103 -4.35 -17.98 -6.79
CA LYS A 103 -5.13 -17.84 -8.03
C LYS A 103 -5.77 -19.19 -8.35
N ASP A 104 -7.06 -19.16 -8.74
CA ASP A 104 -7.84 -20.35 -9.14
C ASP A 104 -7.84 -20.47 -10.68
N ILE A 105 -6.97 -21.30 -11.20
CA ILE A 105 -6.89 -21.57 -12.64
C ILE A 105 -7.77 -22.76 -12.96
N ASP A 106 -8.80 -22.55 -13.76
CA ASP A 106 -9.86 -23.52 -14.06
C ASP A 106 -10.10 -23.63 -15.57
N ILE A 107 -10.57 -24.79 -16.05
CA ILE A 107 -10.94 -25.01 -17.45
C ILE A 107 -12.38 -24.58 -17.67
N GLU A 108 -12.61 -23.64 -18.57
CA GLU A 108 -13.96 -23.18 -18.88
C GLU A 108 -14.80 -24.32 -19.46
N ASN A 109 -15.87 -24.74 -18.74
CA ASN A 109 -16.82 -25.76 -19.18
C ASN A 109 -16.12 -27.07 -19.60
N ALA A 110 -15.20 -27.58 -18.76
CA ALA A 110 -14.26 -28.66 -19.07
C ALA A 110 -14.92 -29.90 -19.71
N HIS A 111 -15.86 -30.55 -19.02
CA HIS A 111 -16.44 -31.81 -19.45
C HIS A 111 -17.20 -31.73 -20.79
N PRO A 112 -18.11 -30.77 -21.04
CA PRO A 112 -18.75 -30.58 -22.33
C PRO A 112 -17.76 -30.31 -23.46
N ASN A 113 -16.75 -29.45 -23.24
CA ASN A 113 -15.76 -29.12 -24.26
C ASN A 113 -14.88 -30.34 -24.63
N ILE A 114 -14.48 -31.15 -23.65
CA ILE A 114 -13.74 -32.39 -23.88
C ILE A 114 -14.59 -33.35 -24.71
N LEU A 115 -15.86 -33.54 -24.32
CA LEU A 115 -16.75 -34.48 -24.98
C LEU A 115 -17.06 -34.06 -26.45
N GLU A 116 -17.32 -32.78 -26.68
CA GLU A 116 -17.55 -32.23 -28.02
C GLU A 116 -16.35 -32.47 -28.95
N GLN A 117 -15.13 -32.18 -28.44
CA GLN A 117 -13.94 -32.34 -29.28
C GLN A 117 -13.64 -33.80 -29.58
N ILE A 118 -13.95 -34.73 -28.69
CA ILE A 118 -13.91 -36.18 -28.96
C ILE A 118 -14.89 -36.54 -30.06
N CYS A 119 -16.14 -36.06 -29.96
CA CYS A 119 -17.16 -36.35 -30.98
C CYS A 119 -16.75 -35.81 -32.35
N LYS A 120 -16.34 -34.53 -32.42
CA LYS A 120 -15.91 -33.91 -33.68
C LYS A 120 -14.72 -34.61 -34.33
N SER A 121 -13.70 -34.98 -33.52
CA SER A 121 -12.50 -35.65 -34.01
C SER A 121 -12.77 -37.06 -34.51
N ASN A 122 -13.86 -37.68 -34.09
CA ASN A 122 -14.23 -39.05 -34.43
C ASN A 122 -15.52 -39.16 -35.27
N ASN A 123 -15.99 -38.06 -35.85
CA ASN A 123 -17.20 -37.95 -36.69
C ASN A 123 -18.47 -38.46 -36.00
N ILE A 124 -18.64 -38.21 -34.71
CA ILE A 124 -19.84 -38.52 -33.95
C ILE A 124 -20.74 -37.28 -33.94
N ASN A 125 -22.02 -37.48 -34.30
CA ASN A 125 -22.98 -36.35 -34.24
C ASN A 125 -23.17 -35.85 -32.79
N CYS A 126 -23.02 -34.53 -32.59
CA CYS A 126 -23.12 -33.85 -31.28
C CYS A 126 -23.71 -32.44 -31.42
N GLU A 127 -24.73 -32.27 -32.24
CA GLU A 127 -25.33 -30.97 -32.56
C GLU A 127 -25.92 -30.27 -31.35
N LYS A 128 -26.63 -30.97 -30.48
CA LYS A 128 -27.23 -30.40 -29.27
C LYS A 128 -26.17 -30.06 -28.21
N LEU A 129 -25.13 -30.90 -28.08
CA LEU A 129 -23.99 -30.65 -27.23
C LEU A 129 -23.22 -29.43 -27.73
N SER A 130 -22.95 -29.33 -29.03
CA SER A 130 -22.31 -28.17 -29.65
C SER A 130 -23.14 -26.90 -29.46
N TYR A 131 -24.46 -26.98 -29.64
CA TYR A 131 -25.36 -25.86 -29.38
C TYR A 131 -25.28 -25.39 -27.94
N TYR A 132 -25.29 -26.30 -26.94
CA TYR A 132 -25.12 -25.97 -25.53
C TYR A 132 -23.80 -25.23 -25.27
N ILE A 133 -22.72 -25.67 -25.88
CA ILE A 133 -21.38 -25.06 -25.63
C ILE A 133 -21.31 -23.66 -26.23
N HIS A 134 -21.74 -23.49 -27.50
CA HIS A 134 -21.58 -22.22 -28.22
C HIS A 134 -22.62 -21.18 -27.84
N ASN A 135 -23.84 -21.61 -27.46
CA ASN A 135 -24.94 -20.72 -27.08
C ASN A 135 -25.27 -20.80 -25.57
N ARG A 136 -24.26 -21.14 -24.74
CA ARG A 136 -24.44 -21.48 -23.32
C ARG A 136 -25.23 -20.45 -22.53
N ASN A 137 -24.92 -19.18 -22.69
CA ASN A 137 -25.55 -18.14 -21.91
C ASN A 137 -27.03 -17.95 -22.29
N GLU A 138 -27.32 -17.92 -23.56
CA GLU A 138 -28.68 -17.76 -24.04
C GLU A 138 -29.54 -18.95 -23.64
N LEU A 139 -29.02 -20.17 -23.81
CA LEU A 139 -29.71 -21.41 -23.42
C LEU A 139 -29.99 -21.41 -21.89
N LEU A 140 -28.99 -21.10 -21.06
CA LEU A 140 -29.20 -21.04 -19.62
C LEU A 140 -30.25 -20.01 -19.22
N ILE A 141 -30.23 -18.82 -19.80
CA ILE A 141 -31.23 -17.78 -19.55
C ILE A 141 -32.63 -18.24 -19.97
N SER A 142 -32.73 -18.90 -21.14
CA SER A 142 -34.00 -19.45 -21.64
C SER A 142 -34.56 -20.51 -20.66
N LEU A 143 -33.72 -21.44 -20.19
CA LEU A 143 -34.14 -22.47 -19.25
C LEU A 143 -34.45 -21.90 -17.87
N MET A 144 -33.70 -20.89 -17.40
CA MET A 144 -33.98 -20.17 -16.16
C MET A 144 -35.35 -19.48 -16.21
N LYS A 145 -35.69 -18.80 -17.32
CA LYS A 145 -37.00 -18.20 -17.54
C LYS A 145 -38.12 -19.23 -17.60
N HIS A 146 -37.85 -20.38 -18.21
CA HIS A 146 -38.86 -21.43 -18.36
C HIS A 146 -39.19 -22.14 -17.03
N TYR A 147 -38.18 -22.44 -16.21
CA TYR A 147 -38.36 -23.27 -15.00
C TYR A 147 -38.50 -22.49 -13.69
N PHE A 148 -37.93 -21.26 -13.59
CA PHE A 148 -37.79 -20.56 -12.33
C PHE A 148 -38.38 -19.13 -12.31
N ASN A 149 -39.19 -18.73 -13.28
CA ASN A 149 -39.75 -17.38 -13.38
C ASN A 149 -38.69 -16.26 -13.30
N PHE A 150 -37.49 -16.55 -13.84
CA PHE A 150 -36.34 -15.67 -13.81
C PHE A 150 -36.64 -14.34 -14.50
N ASN A 151 -36.25 -13.22 -13.85
CA ASN A 151 -36.29 -11.86 -14.37
C ASN A 151 -35.02 -11.08 -14.04
N ASP A 152 -34.81 -9.96 -14.76
CA ASP A 152 -33.60 -9.15 -14.64
C ASP A 152 -33.57 -8.29 -13.36
N GLN A 153 -34.65 -8.25 -12.56
CA GLN A 153 -34.72 -7.47 -11.30
C GLN A 153 -34.32 -8.29 -10.06
N MET A 154 -34.15 -9.60 -10.19
CA MET A 154 -33.67 -10.45 -9.11
C MET A 154 -32.26 -10.06 -8.65
N ASP A 155 -31.92 -10.27 -7.37
CA ASP A 155 -30.59 -10.01 -6.89
C ASP A 155 -29.52 -10.95 -7.51
N PHE A 156 -28.26 -10.59 -7.39
CA PHE A 156 -27.17 -11.34 -8.01
C PHE A 156 -27.04 -12.76 -7.46
N ARG A 157 -27.24 -12.98 -6.15
CA ARG A 157 -27.11 -14.30 -5.51
C ARG A 157 -28.24 -15.23 -5.97
N GLU A 158 -29.43 -14.73 -6.03
CA GLU A 158 -30.61 -15.46 -6.52
C GLU A 158 -30.46 -15.86 -7.99
N LYS A 159 -30.04 -14.94 -8.86
CA LYS A 159 -29.72 -15.23 -10.28
C LYS A 159 -28.69 -16.33 -10.41
N LYS A 160 -27.64 -16.28 -9.63
CA LYS A 160 -26.54 -17.26 -9.63
C LYS A 160 -27.04 -18.63 -9.18
N GLN A 161 -27.83 -18.69 -8.11
CA GLN A 161 -28.41 -19.92 -7.58
C GLN A 161 -29.29 -20.61 -8.65
N ILE A 162 -30.21 -19.88 -9.27
CA ILE A 162 -31.06 -20.42 -10.33
C ILE A 162 -30.23 -20.91 -11.51
N ARG A 163 -29.19 -20.16 -11.91
CA ARG A 163 -28.27 -20.55 -12.97
C ARG A 163 -27.57 -21.87 -12.67
N ASP A 164 -27.11 -22.07 -11.44
CA ASP A 164 -26.42 -23.29 -11.04
C ASP A 164 -27.38 -24.49 -10.95
N GLN A 165 -28.63 -24.28 -10.56
CA GLN A 165 -29.68 -25.31 -10.60
C GLN A 165 -29.95 -25.78 -12.04
N VAL A 166 -29.97 -24.88 -13.03
CA VAL A 166 -30.15 -25.26 -14.44
C VAL A 166 -28.91 -25.98 -15.01
N LYS A 167 -27.71 -25.53 -14.66
CA LYS A 167 -26.45 -26.22 -15.02
C LYS A 167 -26.40 -27.64 -14.47
N GLU A 168 -26.89 -27.86 -13.24
CA GLU A 168 -26.98 -29.20 -12.65
C GLU A 168 -27.78 -30.15 -13.52
N LEU A 169 -28.89 -29.72 -14.12
CA LEU A 169 -29.68 -30.56 -15.01
C LEU A 169 -28.90 -30.97 -16.26
N LEU A 170 -28.24 -30.02 -16.91
CA LEU A 170 -27.48 -30.30 -18.14
C LEU A 170 -26.33 -31.26 -17.89
N ILE A 171 -25.63 -31.13 -16.75
CA ILE A 171 -24.57 -32.03 -16.33
C ILE A 171 -25.12 -33.42 -15.93
N LYS A 172 -26.27 -33.46 -15.23
CA LYS A 172 -26.96 -34.74 -14.93
C LYS A 172 -27.29 -35.53 -16.20
N TYR A 173 -27.79 -34.89 -17.22
CA TYR A 173 -28.08 -35.54 -18.51
C TYR A 173 -26.81 -36.13 -19.13
N MET A 174 -25.71 -35.41 -19.09
CA MET A 174 -24.42 -35.89 -19.59
C MET A 174 -24.02 -37.25 -18.97
N TYR A 175 -24.38 -37.49 -17.73
CA TYR A 175 -24.05 -38.69 -17.00
C TYR A 175 -25.23 -39.64 -16.76
N GLY A 176 -26.27 -39.56 -17.64
CA GLY A 176 -27.41 -40.46 -17.64
C GLY A 176 -28.45 -40.23 -16.57
N GLY A 177 -28.44 -39.04 -15.92
CA GLY A 177 -29.49 -38.65 -14.97
C GLY A 177 -30.83 -38.34 -15.65
N GLY A 178 -31.92 -38.38 -14.88
CA GLY A 178 -33.25 -38.10 -15.36
C GLY A 178 -33.79 -36.73 -14.98
N PHE A 179 -34.75 -36.24 -15.73
CA PHE A 179 -35.45 -34.98 -15.50
C PHE A 179 -36.28 -35.02 -14.19
N ASP A 180 -36.95 -36.14 -13.92
CA ASP A 180 -37.91 -36.27 -12.80
C ASP A 180 -37.22 -36.06 -11.41
N ALA A 181 -36.01 -36.59 -11.24
CA ALA A 181 -35.27 -36.43 -9.99
C ALA A 181 -34.85 -34.96 -9.76
N TRP A 182 -34.52 -34.23 -10.84
CA TRP A 182 -34.22 -32.80 -10.75
C TRP A 182 -35.49 -31.97 -10.56
N LYS A 183 -36.56 -32.31 -11.25
CA LYS A 183 -37.90 -31.70 -11.11
C LYS A 183 -38.40 -31.77 -9.67
N THR A 184 -38.30 -32.95 -9.07
CA THR A 184 -38.69 -33.18 -7.66
C THR A 184 -37.79 -32.36 -6.70
N LYS A 185 -36.49 -32.41 -6.92
CA LYS A 185 -35.54 -31.71 -6.05
C LYS A 185 -35.81 -30.18 -5.94
N TYR A 186 -36.20 -29.58 -7.05
CA TYR A 186 -36.41 -28.14 -7.15
C TYR A 186 -37.89 -27.71 -7.23
N ASN A 187 -38.81 -28.68 -7.02
CA ASN A 187 -40.28 -28.45 -7.04
C ASN A 187 -40.77 -27.79 -8.35
N ILE A 188 -40.23 -28.25 -9.48
CA ILE A 188 -40.54 -27.72 -10.81
C ILE A 188 -41.90 -28.28 -11.28
N LYS A 189 -42.76 -27.40 -11.82
CA LYS A 189 -44.10 -27.81 -12.31
C LYS A 189 -44.09 -28.10 -13.81
N GLN A 190 -43.21 -27.45 -14.57
CA GLN A 190 -43.13 -27.55 -16.00
C GLN A 190 -42.62 -28.93 -16.46
N ASN A 191 -42.92 -29.29 -17.66
CA ASN A 191 -42.43 -30.50 -18.33
C ASN A 191 -41.05 -30.27 -18.98
N GLU A 192 -40.37 -31.36 -19.32
CA GLU A 192 -39.12 -31.34 -20.04
C GLU A 192 -39.32 -30.65 -21.43
N THR A 193 -38.44 -29.71 -21.77
CA THR A 193 -38.46 -29.01 -23.05
C THR A 193 -38.00 -29.95 -24.18
N GLN A 194 -38.45 -29.69 -25.45
CA GLN A 194 -38.01 -30.44 -26.60
C GLN A 194 -36.51 -30.49 -26.76
N TYR A 195 -35.81 -29.37 -26.55
CA TYR A 195 -34.35 -29.30 -26.59
C TYR A 195 -33.70 -30.24 -25.56
N LEU A 196 -34.19 -30.27 -24.34
CA LEU A 196 -33.61 -31.09 -23.26
C LEU A 196 -33.83 -32.58 -23.55
N PHE A 197 -34.97 -32.95 -24.09
CA PHE A 197 -35.25 -34.33 -24.55
C PHE A 197 -34.28 -34.77 -25.67
N GLU A 198 -34.09 -33.92 -26.67
CA GLU A 198 -33.15 -34.18 -27.77
C GLU A 198 -31.70 -34.21 -27.29
N TYR A 199 -31.29 -33.30 -26.44
CA TYR A 199 -29.95 -33.23 -25.81
C TYR A 199 -29.64 -34.53 -25.03
N LYS A 200 -30.57 -34.98 -24.20
CA LYS A 200 -30.45 -36.23 -23.44
C LYS A 200 -30.32 -37.45 -24.37
N THR A 201 -31.11 -37.50 -25.44
CA THR A 201 -31.10 -38.58 -26.41
C THR A 201 -29.77 -38.64 -27.16
N GLU A 202 -29.27 -37.51 -27.61
CA GLU A 202 -27.95 -37.36 -28.25
C GLU A 202 -26.82 -37.82 -27.31
N LEU A 203 -26.82 -37.37 -26.05
CA LEU A 203 -25.82 -37.75 -25.05
C LEU A 203 -25.82 -39.25 -24.76
N LYS A 204 -26.99 -39.88 -24.74
CA LYS A 204 -27.10 -41.35 -24.60
C LYS A 204 -26.42 -42.04 -25.77
N THR A 205 -26.71 -41.61 -27.01
CA THR A 205 -26.10 -42.15 -28.22
C THR A 205 -24.57 -41.97 -28.20
N ILE A 206 -24.07 -40.78 -27.86
CA ILE A 206 -22.65 -40.50 -27.73
C ILE A 206 -22.00 -41.44 -26.70
N THR A 207 -22.66 -41.61 -25.52
CA THR A 207 -22.20 -42.50 -24.47
C THR A 207 -22.07 -43.93 -24.92
N ASP A 208 -23.07 -44.42 -25.62
CA ASP A 208 -23.09 -45.82 -26.15
C ASP A 208 -21.98 -46.02 -27.17
N ILE A 209 -21.75 -45.07 -28.07
CA ILE A 209 -20.64 -45.14 -29.05
C ILE A 209 -19.30 -45.17 -28.33
N ILE A 210 -19.02 -44.22 -27.43
CA ILE A 210 -17.74 -44.14 -26.69
C ILE A 210 -17.48 -45.44 -25.90
N MET A 211 -18.47 -45.94 -25.20
CA MET A 211 -18.31 -47.15 -24.38
C MET A 211 -18.08 -48.41 -25.26
N ASN A 212 -18.69 -48.50 -26.43
CA ASN A 212 -18.45 -49.60 -27.37
C ASN A 212 -16.98 -49.62 -27.85
N PHE A 213 -16.31 -48.49 -27.97
CA PHE A 213 -14.88 -48.40 -28.27
C PHE A 213 -13.98 -48.63 -27.02
N ASN A 214 -14.55 -48.64 -25.79
CA ASN A 214 -13.80 -48.69 -24.53
C ASN A 214 -14.31 -49.84 -23.62
N GLN A 215 -14.57 -51.02 -24.14
CA GLN A 215 -15.19 -52.14 -23.40
C GLN A 215 -14.37 -52.59 -22.18
N ASP A 216 -13.05 -52.64 -22.27
CA ASP A 216 -12.20 -53.06 -21.14
C ASP A 216 -12.20 -51.99 -20.02
N PHE A 217 -12.20 -50.71 -20.40
CA PHE A 217 -12.43 -49.62 -19.45
C PHE A 217 -13.78 -49.73 -18.79
N GLU A 218 -14.85 -50.01 -19.54
CA GLU A 218 -16.22 -50.19 -19.03
C GLU A 218 -16.27 -51.36 -18.03
N LYS A 219 -15.64 -52.52 -18.34
CA LYS A 219 -15.52 -53.64 -17.40
C LYS A 219 -14.85 -53.29 -16.10
N ASP A 220 -13.78 -52.53 -16.12
CA ASP A 220 -13.09 -52.05 -14.90
C ASP A 220 -14.02 -51.20 -14.02
N ILE A 221 -14.82 -50.31 -14.59
CA ILE A 221 -15.79 -49.48 -13.84
C ILE A 221 -16.95 -50.32 -13.32
N ILE A 222 -17.42 -51.31 -14.03
CA ILE A 222 -18.44 -52.28 -13.57
C ILE A 222 -17.91 -53.05 -12.34
N ASN A 223 -16.69 -53.60 -12.42
CA ASN A 223 -16.07 -54.33 -11.30
C ASN A 223 -15.88 -53.45 -10.07
N TYR A 224 -15.44 -52.23 -10.27
CA TYR A 224 -15.34 -51.25 -9.20
C TYR A 224 -16.68 -50.93 -8.55
N THR A 225 -17.74 -50.74 -9.36
CA THR A 225 -19.09 -50.45 -8.85
C THR A 225 -19.62 -51.66 -8.02
N LYS A 226 -19.36 -52.87 -8.46
CA LYS A 226 -19.71 -54.08 -7.67
C LYS A 226 -18.97 -54.10 -6.31
N LYS A 227 -17.67 -53.83 -6.25
CA LYS A 227 -16.88 -53.74 -5.05
C LYS A 227 -17.42 -52.65 -4.09
N LEU A 228 -17.70 -51.48 -4.62
CA LEU A 228 -18.27 -50.37 -3.83
C LEU A 228 -19.64 -50.74 -3.24
N ASN A 229 -20.49 -51.38 -4.02
CA ASN A 229 -21.80 -51.79 -3.53
C ASN A 229 -21.72 -52.88 -2.44
N LEU A 230 -20.73 -53.80 -2.49
CA LEU A 230 -20.47 -54.74 -1.41
C LEU A 230 -20.03 -54.02 -0.10
N GLN A 231 -19.21 -52.98 -0.23
CA GLN A 231 -18.80 -52.14 0.93
C GLN A 231 -20.00 -51.34 1.47
N ASN A 232 -20.79 -50.71 0.60
CA ASN A 232 -21.99 -49.97 0.97
C ASN A 232 -23.02 -50.83 1.70
N LYS A 233 -23.22 -52.08 1.23
CA LYS A 233 -24.10 -53.03 1.85
C LYS A 233 -23.63 -53.39 3.28
N LYS A 234 -22.30 -53.54 3.50
CA LYS A 234 -21.73 -53.79 4.84
C LYS A 234 -21.92 -52.61 5.77
N ASN A 235 -21.95 -51.37 5.23
CA ASN A 235 -22.03 -50.13 5.99
C ASN A 235 -23.45 -49.52 6.03
N ASN A 236 -24.50 -50.31 5.66
CA ASN A 236 -25.89 -49.84 5.57
C ASN A 236 -26.11 -48.59 4.70
N LYS A 237 -25.30 -48.43 3.65
CA LYS A 237 -25.41 -47.30 2.71
C LYS A 237 -26.18 -47.76 1.44
N ASN A 238 -26.77 -46.78 0.76
CA ASN A 238 -27.51 -47.03 -0.49
C ASN A 238 -26.66 -47.70 -1.57
N ILE A 239 -27.24 -48.71 -2.23
CA ILE A 239 -26.65 -49.41 -3.35
C ILE A 239 -26.85 -48.54 -4.60
N LYS A 240 -25.79 -48.32 -5.40
CA LYS A 240 -25.84 -47.59 -6.66
C LYS A 240 -25.81 -48.55 -7.85
N GLU A 241 -26.82 -48.51 -8.66
CA GLU A 241 -26.84 -49.27 -9.91
C GLU A 241 -25.80 -48.76 -10.90
N TYR A 242 -25.27 -49.68 -11.71
CA TYR A 242 -24.40 -49.33 -12.82
C TYR A 242 -25.24 -48.86 -14.01
N HIS A 243 -24.81 -47.80 -14.64
CA HIS A 243 -25.29 -47.33 -15.95
C HIS A 243 -24.12 -46.72 -16.75
N ARG A 244 -24.17 -46.73 -18.07
CA ARG A 244 -23.09 -46.27 -18.96
C ARG A 244 -22.69 -44.82 -18.74
N GLY A 245 -23.61 -43.94 -18.38
CA GLY A 245 -23.31 -42.56 -18.03
C GLY A 245 -22.31 -42.41 -16.86
N LYS A 246 -22.30 -43.37 -15.90
CA LYS A 246 -21.28 -43.43 -14.85
C LYS A 246 -19.91 -43.78 -15.44
N ALA A 247 -19.84 -44.71 -16.40
CA ALA A 247 -18.58 -45.02 -17.11
C ALA A 247 -18.08 -43.80 -17.92
N LEU A 248 -18.99 -43.10 -18.63
CA LEU A 248 -18.64 -41.85 -19.31
C LEU A 248 -18.06 -40.78 -18.35
N SER A 249 -18.62 -40.65 -17.17
CA SER A 249 -18.09 -39.72 -16.15
C SER A 249 -16.62 -40.04 -15.80
N TYR A 250 -16.30 -41.33 -15.54
CA TYR A 250 -14.91 -41.74 -15.26
C TYR A 250 -14.00 -41.58 -16.49
N TYR A 251 -14.54 -41.79 -17.70
CA TYR A 251 -13.81 -41.60 -18.93
C TYR A 251 -13.37 -40.14 -19.13
N ILE A 252 -14.28 -39.19 -18.94
CA ILE A 252 -13.96 -37.78 -19.06
C ILE A 252 -13.05 -37.35 -17.91
N GLN A 253 -13.27 -37.83 -16.67
CA GLN A 253 -12.40 -37.53 -15.51
C GLN A 253 -10.98 -38.07 -15.70
N GLU A 254 -10.77 -39.16 -16.42
CA GLU A 254 -9.43 -39.66 -16.76
C GLU A 254 -8.72 -38.72 -17.73
N ILE A 255 -9.44 -38.17 -18.72
CA ILE A 255 -8.88 -37.19 -19.66
C ILE A 255 -8.55 -35.89 -18.92
N GLU A 256 -9.46 -35.40 -18.10
CA GLU A 256 -9.29 -34.23 -17.23
C GLU A 256 -8.04 -34.37 -16.31
N ARG A 257 -7.89 -35.55 -15.70
CA ARG A 257 -6.70 -35.85 -14.88
C ARG A 257 -5.41 -35.79 -15.69
N ARG A 258 -5.39 -36.30 -16.94
CA ARG A 258 -4.21 -36.22 -17.83
C ARG A 258 -3.87 -34.78 -18.20
N ILE A 259 -4.89 -33.96 -18.41
CA ILE A 259 -4.71 -32.53 -18.68
C ILE A 259 -4.14 -31.85 -17.44
N LEU A 260 -4.69 -32.11 -16.24
CA LEU A 260 -4.18 -31.57 -14.97
C LEU A 260 -2.74 -32.02 -14.70
N GLU A 261 -2.38 -33.26 -15.04
CA GLU A 261 -0.99 -33.76 -14.95
C GLU A 261 -0.05 -32.93 -15.83
N ILE A 262 -0.44 -32.65 -17.09
CA ILE A 262 0.35 -31.80 -17.99
C ILE A 262 0.50 -30.39 -17.45
N VAL A 263 -0.59 -29.78 -16.98
CA VAL A 263 -0.59 -28.43 -16.39
C VAL A 263 0.35 -28.35 -15.18
N PHE A 264 0.20 -29.28 -14.25
CA PHE A 264 1.00 -29.30 -13.04
C PHE A 264 2.50 -29.45 -13.34
N PHE A 265 2.90 -30.45 -14.12
CA PHE A 265 4.30 -30.68 -14.44
C PHE A 265 4.90 -29.56 -15.31
N TYR A 266 4.11 -28.95 -16.19
CA TYR A 266 4.55 -27.78 -16.94
C TYR A 266 4.86 -26.59 -16.03
N LEU A 267 4.00 -26.28 -15.08
CA LEU A 267 4.21 -25.18 -14.12
C LEU A 267 5.36 -25.47 -13.16
N ARG A 268 5.52 -26.73 -12.72
CA ARG A 268 6.56 -27.13 -11.78
C ARG A 268 7.92 -27.29 -12.45
N ASP A 269 8.01 -28.09 -13.49
CA ASP A 269 9.27 -28.56 -14.05
C ASP A 269 9.78 -27.67 -15.18
N ASP A 270 8.91 -27.30 -16.13
CA ASP A 270 9.28 -26.51 -17.30
C ASP A 270 9.38 -25.01 -16.95
N LYS A 271 8.39 -24.45 -16.28
CA LYS A 271 8.35 -23.04 -15.91
C LYS A 271 8.97 -22.74 -14.56
N LYS A 272 9.14 -23.75 -13.68
CA LYS A 272 9.68 -23.62 -12.29
C LYS A 272 8.96 -22.53 -11.46
N LYS A 273 7.65 -22.37 -11.68
CA LYS A 273 6.83 -21.36 -11.02
C LYS A 273 6.23 -21.85 -9.71
N ILE A 274 5.72 -23.10 -9.73
CA ILE A 274 5.26 -23.78 -8.52
C ILE A 274 6.31 -24.84 -8.19
N LYS A 275 6.85 -24.85 -6.98
CA LYS A 275 7.72 -25.95 -6.53
C LYS A 275 6.84 -27.18 -6.30
N ASN A 276 6.46 -27.40 -5.05
CA ASN A 276 5.40 -28.35 -4.69
C ASN A 276 4.20 -27.65 -4.03
N GLU A 277 4.07 -26.33 -4.22
CA GLU A 277 3.02 -25.51 -3.62
C GLU A 277 1.85 -25.39 -4.60
N ALA A 278 0.84 -26.22 -4.44
CA ALA A 278 -0.39 -26.17 -5.23
C ALA A 278 -1.49 -27.02 -4.60
N THR A 279 -2.74 -26.68 -4.89
CA THR A 279 -3.91 -27.54 -4.61
C THR A 279 -4.52 -28.04 -5.92
N LEU A 280 -4.64 -29.36 -6.07
CA LEU A 280 -5.27 -29.95 -7.24
C LEU A 280 -6.80 -29.95 -7.11
N CYS A 281 -7.48 -29.23 -8.00
CA CYS A 281 -8.93 -29.01 -8.00
C CYS A 281 -9.57 -29.64 -9.25
N HIS A 282 -9.53 -30.97 -9.38
CA HIS A 282 -10.19 -31.71 -10.48
C HIS A 282 -9.92 -31.15 -11.89
N ASP A 283 -10.69 -30.16 -12.34
CA ASP A 283 -10.61 -29.46 -13.62
C ASP A 283 -9.71 -28.22 -13.59
N GLY A 284 -9.05 -27.94 -12.45
CA GLY A 284 -8.21 -26.77 -12.26
C GLY A 284 -7.12 -26.98 -11.21
N ILE A 285 -6.41 -25.91 -10.91
CA ILE A 285 -5.32 -25.87 -9.95
C ILE A 285 -5.29 -24.50 -9.23
N LEU A 286 -5.21 -24.55 -7.89
CA LEU A 286 -4.88 -23.35 -7.10
C LEU A 286 -3.35 -23.23 -7.03
N ILE A 287 -2.84 -22.09 -7.37
CA ILE A 287 -1.41 -21.75 -7.27
C ILE A 287 -1.19 -20.49 -6.43
N PRO A 288 -0.04 -20.36 -5.74
CA PRO A 288 0.27 -19.13 -5.02
C PRO A 288 0.25 -17.89 -5.93
N ASN A 289 -0.17 -16.74 -5.40
CA ASN A 289 -0.26 -15.48 -6.14
C ASN A 289 1.08 -15.08 -6.81
N ASN A 290 2.20 -15.30 -6.13
CA ASN A 290 3.53 -15.02 -6.63
C ASN A 290 4.00 -15.96 -7.76
N SER A 291 3.29 -17.07 -7.96
CA SER A 291 3.55 -18.05 -9.05
C SER A 291 2.77 -17.71 -10.33
N TYR A 292 1.78 -16.82 -10.23
CA TYR A 292 1.01 -16.36 -11.38
C TYR A 292 1.81 -15.31 -12.18
N TYR A 293 1.83 -15.42 -13.51
CA TYR A 293 2.52 -14.48 -14.41
C TYR A 293 1.65 -14.16 -15.62
N ASP A 294 1.89 -12.98 -16.21
CA ASP A 294 1.18 -12.56 -17.41
C ASP A 294 1.45 -13.53 -18.58
N GLY A 295 0.37 -14.01 -19.22
CA GLY A 295 0.45 -15.02 -20.28
C GLY A 295 0.40 -16.47 -19.81
N ILE A 296 0.24 -16.76 -18.50
CA ILE A 296 0.13 -18.13 -17.99
C ILE A 296 -1.02 -18.93 -18.64
N LEU A 297 -2.17 -18.28 -18.83
CA LEU A 297 -3.36 -18.92 -19.39
C LEU A 297 -3.16 -19.31 -20.86
N GLU A 298 -2.51 -18.44 -21.64
CA GLU A 298 -2.14 -18.70 -23.03
C GLU A 298 -1.11 -19.83 -23.13
N ASP A 299 -0.13 -19.86 -22.24
CA ASP A 299 0.87 -20.91 -22.15
C ASP A 299 0.19 -22.26 -21.85
N LEU A 300 -0.75 -22.31 -20.90
CA LEU A 300 -1.50 -23.53 -20.55
C LEU A 300 -2.38 -24.01 -21.72
N ASN A 301 -3.11 -23.10 -22.37
CA ASN A 301 -3.89 -23.44 -23.58
C ASN A 301 -3.00 -24.09 -24.64
N LYS A 302 -1.82 -23.53 -24.87
CA LYS A 302 -0.86 -23.94 -25.87
C LYS A 302 -0.24 -25.31 -25.58
N ILE A 303 0.23 -25.52 -24.33
CA ILE A 303 0.87 -26.80 -23.97
C ILE A 303 -0.12 -27.95 -23.95
N VAL A 304 -1.36 -27.72 -23.47
CA VAL A 304 -2.40 -28.74 -23.48
C VAL A 304 -2.79 -29.11 -24.91
N LEU A 305 -2.99 -28.12 -25.78
CA LEU A 305 -3.25 -28.39 -27.22
C LEU A 305 -2.12 -29.20 -27.85
N GLN A 306 -0.86 -28.84 -27.61
CA GLN A 306 0.31 -29.55 -28.18
C GLN A 306 0.43 -30.99 -27.68
N LYS A 307 0.16 -31.22 -26.39
CA LYS A 307 0.36 -32.57 -25.80
C LYS A 307 -0.83 -33.51 -25.97
N THR A 308 -2.04 -32.96 -26.07
CA THR A 308 -3.28 -33.79 -26.07
C THR A 308 -4.14 -33.64 -27.34
N GLY A 309 -3.96 -32.58 -28.10
CA GLY A 309 -4.84 -32.19 -29.20
C GLY A 309 -6.11 -31.46 -28.75
N PHE A 310 -6.41 -31.39 -27.46
CA PHE A 310 -7.56 -30.65 -26.94
C PHE A 310 -7.30 -29.14 -26.94
N ASN A 311 -8.17 -28.39 -27.59
CA ASN A 311 -8.20 -26.95 -27.57
C ASN A 311 -9.13 -26.47 -26.43
N LEU A 312 -8.58 -26.27 -25.24
CA LEU A 312 -9.31 -25.87 -24.05
C LEU A 312 -8.93 -24.44 -23.66
N LYS A 313 -9.86 -23.75 -23.04
CA LYS A 313 -9.64 -22.38 -22.54
C LYS A 313 -9.49 -22.41 -21.03
N PHE A 314 -8.28 -22.08 -20.56
CA PHE A 314 -8.04 -21.85 -19.15
C PHE A 314 -8.44 -20.42 -18.77
N THR A 315 -8.97 -20.23 -17.58
CA THR A 315 -9.38 -18.95 -17.03
C THR A 315 -8.88 -18.82 -15.59
N ASN A 316 -8.58 -17.61 -15.18
CA ASN A 316 -8.42 -17.28 -13.76
C ASN A 316 -9.83 -17.04 -13.21
N LYS A 317 -10.32 -17.98 -12.42
CA LYS A 317 -11.66 -17.94 -11.84
C LYS A 317 -11.70 -16.96 -10.67
N GLU A 318 -12.61 -16.03 -10.73
CA GLU A 318 -12.81 -15.10 -9.64
C GLU A 318 -13.30 -15.81 -8.38
N MET A 319 -12.70 -15.45 -7.25
CA MET A 319 -13.10 -15.94 -5.93
C MET A 319 -14.19 -15.03 -5.33
N ASP A 320 -15.30 -14.86 -6.06
CA ASP A 320 -16.41 -13.95 -5.79
C ASP A 320 -17.35 -14.38 -4.65
N GLU A 321 -17.24 -15.62 -4.19
CA GLU A 321 -18.04 -16.19 -3.11
C GLU A 321 -17.19 -16.39 -1.86
N HIS A 322 -16.90 -15.32 -1.11
CA HIS A 322 -16.14 -15.40 0.13
C HIS A 322 -16.85 -14.69 1.27
N TYR A 323 -16.44 -15.00 2.50
CA TYR A 323 -16.99 -14.48 3.75
C TYR A 323 -16.03 -13.49 4.43
N LEU A 324 -15.08 -12.87 3.72
CA LEU A 324 -14.07 -12.00 4.32
C LEU A 324 -14.67 -10.77 5.01
N GLU A 325 -15.75 -10.22 4.46
CA GLU A 325 -16.46 -9.09 5.10
C GLU A 325 -17.22 -9.51 6.35
N GLU A 326 -17.83 -10.71 6.33
CA GLU A 326 -18.58 -11.25 7.45
C GLU A 326 -17.67 -11.65 8.62
N ILE A 327 -16.43 -12.07 8.34
CA ILE A 327 -15.48 -12.52 9.37
C ILE A 327 -14.45 -11.47 9.77
N LYS A 328 -14.39 -10.30 9.13
CA LYS A 328 -13.35 -9.29 9.36
C LYS A 328 -13.21 -8.83 10.82
N ASP A 329 -14.33 -8.79 11.54
CA ASP A 329 -14.40 -8.38 12.94
C ASP A 329 -14.43 -9.59 13.92
N ILE A 330 -14.27 -10.81 13.40
CA ILE A 330 -14.27 -12.04 14.19
C ILE A 330 -12.85 -12.43 14.54
N GLU A 331 -12.59 -12.51 15.83
CA GLU A 331 -11.29 -12.95 16.34
C GLU A 331 -11.07 -14.45 16.11
N PRO A 332 -9.90 -14.85 15.63
CA PRO A 332 -9.55 -16.25 15.44
C PRO A 332 -9.13 -16.86 16.79
N ILE A 333 -9.95 -17.66 17.39
CA ILE A 333 -9.61 -18.33 18.64
C ILE A 333 -9.16 -19.77 18.35
N ASP A 334 -7.92 -20.10 18.67
CA ASP A 334 -7.48 -21.47 18.81
C ASP A 334 -7.87 -21.95 20.22
N LEU A 335 -8.94 -22.75 20.32
CA LEU A 335 -9.64 -23.02 21.58
C LEU A 335 -8.97 -24.06 22.47
N ASP A 336 -7.99 -24.81 21.95
CA ASP A 336 -7.51 -26.01 22.67
C ASP A 336 -6.56 -25.66 23.83
N ASP A 337 -5.95 -24.42 23.84
CA ASP A 337 -4.97 -24.02 24.88
C ASP A 337 -5.33 -22.72 25.63
N LEU A 338 -6.50 -22.15 25.42
CA LEU A 338 -6.84 -20.82 25.93
C LEU A 338 -6.70 -20.68 27.44
N GLY A 339 -7.15 -21.68 28.20
CA GLY A 339 -7.07 -21.70 29.66
C GLY A 339 -5.63 -21.62 30.18
N GLU A 340 -4.66 -22.28 29.52
CA GLU A 340 -3.27 -22.24 29.94
C GLU A 340 -2.60 -20.91 29.51
N ILE A 341 -2.97 -20.37 28.34
CA ILE A 341 -2.43 -19.10 27.82
C ILE A 341 -2.73 -17.96 28.80
N PHE A 342 -3.94 -17.86 29.29
CA PHE A 342 -4.35 -16.79 30.21
C PHE A 342 -3.79 -16.90 31.62
N LYS A 343 -3.15 -18.03 32.00
CA LYS A 343 -2.46 -18.19 33.29
C LYS A 343 -1.10 -17.49 33.36
N SER A 344 -0.50 -17.16 32.24
CA SER A 344 0.87 -16.58 32.16
C SER A 344 0.90 -15.29 31.35
N SER A 345 1.43 -14.20 31.92
CA SER A 345 1.64 -12.93 31.22
C SER A 345 2.49 -13.08 29.95
N LYS A 346 3.46 -14.01 29.94
CA LYS A 346 4.32 -14.27 28.77
C LYS A 346 3.56 -15.02 27.67
N LEU A 347 2.85 -16.10 28.02
CA LEU A 347 2.06 -16.86 27.04
C LEU A 347 0.95 -15.99 26.44
N LEU A 348 0.29 -15.19 27.27
CA LEU A 348 -0.71 -14.24 26.81
C LEU A 348 -0.09 -13.14 25.95
N GLY A 349 1.11 -12.67 26.27
CA GLY A 349 1.87 -11.73 25.44
C GLY A 349 2.20 -12.32 24.07
N ASP A 350 2.72 -13.55 23.99
CA ASP A 350 2.97 -14.25 22.71
C ASP A 350 1.67 -14.47 21.91
N TYR A 351 0.60 -14.81 22.61
CA TYR A 351 -0.73 -14.97 22.01
C TYR A 351 -1.26 -13.66 21.42
N MET A 352 -1.06 -12.52 22.10
CA MET A 352 -1.42 -11.20 21.61
C MET A 352 -0.56 -10.75 20.42
N ILE A 353 0.76 -11.00 20.45
CA ILE A 353 1.63 -10.71 19.28
C ILE A 353 1.09 -11.40 18.04
N LYS A 354 0.69 -12.67 18.17
CA LYS A 354 0.19 -13.47 17.06
C LYS A 354 -1.24 -13.07 16.64
N ASN A 355 -2.16 -12.95 17.59
CA ASN A 355 -3.59 -12.91 17.33
C ASN A 355 -4.21 -11.50 17.41
N LEU A 356 -3.67 -10.60 18.24
CA LEU A 356 -4.09 -9.19 18.27
C LEU A 356 -3.32 -8.36 17.25
N PHE A 357 -2.02 -8.62 17.11
CA PHE A 357 -1.14 -7.82 16.26
C PHE A 357 -0.70 -8.53 14.97
N ASN A 358 -1.14 -9.78 14.73
CA ASN A 358 -0.84 -10.58 13.52
C ASN A 358 0.67 -10.66 13.21
N ASN A 359 1.53 -10.73 14.21
CA ASN A 359 2.99 -10.62 14.11
C ASN A 359 3.49 -9.31 13.47
N ASN A 360 2.62 -8.33 13.27
CA ASN A 360 2.90 -7.06 12.61
C ASN A 360 3.06 -5.92 13.61
N ILE A 361 3.75 -6.18 14.71
CA ILE A 361 4.11 -5.19 15.72
C ILE A 361 5.62 -5.08 15.84
N LYS A 362 6.12 -3.84 15.91
CA LYS A 362 7.51 -3.51 16.20
C LYS A 362 7.55 -2.50 17.33
N THR A 363 8.60 -2.56 18.13
CA THR A 363 8.79 -1.63 19.24
C THR A 363 10.08 -0.86 19.03
N HIS A 364 10.01 0.46 19.24
CA HIS A 364 11.15 1.34 19.29
C HIS A 364 11.29 1.90 20.71
N GLN A 365 12.48 1.76 21.28
CA GLN A 365 12.77 2.26 22.62
C GLN A 365 13.93 3.25 22.55
N GLU A 366 13.70 4.51 22.87
CA GLU A 366 14.76 5.50 22.78
C GLU A 366 15.71 5.45 23.97
N ILE A 367 15.25 5.51 25.24
CA ILE A 367 16.18 5.56 26.40
C ILE A 367 15.54 5.12 27.71
N LYS A 368 14.27 5.38 27.92
CA LYS A 368 13.53 4.99 29.11
C LYS A 368 12.44 4.00 28.77
N LYS A 369 12.22 3.01 29.65
CA LYS A 369 11.15 2.01 29.47
C LYS A 369 9.76 2.66 29.29
N ASP A 370 9.54 3.81 29.90
CA ASP A 370 8.26 4.54 29.86
C ASP A 370 8.01 5.29 28.53
N GLU A 371 9.01 5.35 27.65
CA GLU A 371 8.92 6.04 26.34
C GLU A 371 8.93 5.05 25.16
N GLN A 372 8.51 3.80 25.38
CA GLN A 372 8.35 2.83 24.30
C GLN A 372 7.28 3.29 23.31
N GLN A 373 7.62 3.28 22.03
CA GLN A 373 6.68 3.48 20.93
C GLN A 373 6.43 2.17 20.22
N PHE A 374 5.17 1.81 20.11
CA PHE A 374 4.74 0.62 19.37
C PHE A 374 4.31 1.01 17.97
N ILE A 375 4.74 0.23 16.99
CA ILE A 375 4.47 0.46 15.57
C ILE A 375 3.77 -0.79 15.05
N ILE A 376 2.51 -0.64 14.66
CA ILE A 376 1.67 -1.75 14.21
C ILE A 376 1.29 -1.55 12.75
N TYR A 377 1.36 -2.61 11.96
CA TYR A 377 0.95 -2.59 10.57
C TYR A 377 -0.54 -2.84 10.41
N ASP A 378 -1.21 -1.92 9.73
CA ASP A 378 -2.61 -2.03 9.33
C ASP A 378 -2.68 -2.71 7.95
N ASN A 379 -3.04 -3.97 7.90
CA ASN A 379 -3.14 -4.77 6.68
C ASN A 379 -4.24 -4.27 5.72
N ILE A 380 -5.26 -3.57 6.22
CA ILE A 380 -6.35 -3.04 5.40
C ILE A 380 -5.87 -1.80 4.64
N LYS A 381 -5.17 -0.91 5.36
CA LYS A 381 -4.69 0.37 4.81
C LYS A 381 -3.28 0.28 4.22
N ASN A 382 -2.59 -0.84 4.39
CA ASN A 382 -1.18 -1.06 4.02
C ASN A 382 -0.26 0.04 4.56
N VAL A 383 -0.38 0.38 5.86
CA VAL A 383 0.43 1.39 6.53
C VAL A 383 0.85 0.94 7.92
N TRP A 384 2.03 1.39 8.34
CA TRP A 384 2.47 1.32 9.72
C TRP A 384 1.93 2.52 10.50
N LYS A 385 1.46 2.30 11.71
CA LYS A 385 0.94 3.34 12.59
C LYS A 385 1.59 3.25 13.96
N THR A 386 1.99 4.40 14.50
CA THR A 386 2.58 4.49 15.85
C THR A 386 1.50 4.61 16.91
N TYR A 387 1.69 3.91 18.03
CA TYR A 387 0.78 3.89 19.17
C TYR A 387 1.55 4.16 20.46
N LEU A 388 0.90 4.86 21.39
CA LEU A 388 1.41 5.06 22.74
C LEU A 388 1.15 3.81 23.59
N THR A 389 1.94 3.64 24.65
CA THR A 389 1.79 2.54 25.61
C THR A 389 0.36 2.47 26.19
N THR A 390 -0.28 3.62 26.42
CA THR A 390 -1.67 3.69 26.91
C THR A 390 -2.69 3.17 25.90
N GLU A 391 -2.48 3.42 24.60
CA GLU A 391 -3.34 2.92 23.54
C GLU A 391 -3.20 1.39 23.38
N ILE A 392 -1.97 0.87 23.50
CA ILE A 392 -1.72 -0.58 23.49
C ILE A 392 -2.39 -1.24 24.70
N LYS A 393 -2.32 -0.65 25.88
CA LYS A 393 -3.04 -1.16 27.07
C LYS A 393 -4.54 -1.29 26.80
N GLN A 394 -5.13 -0.25 26.21
CA GLN A 394 -6.56 -0.31 25.91
C GLN A 394 -6.90 -1.38 24.89
N MET A 395 -6.07 -1.57 23.87
CA MET A 395 -6.24 -2.65 22.88
C MET A 395 -6.14 -4.03 23.55
N MET A 396 -5.20 -4.22 24.48
CA MET A 396 -5.05 -5.46 25.25
C MET A 396 -6.24 -5.73 26.17
N ILE A 397 -6.73 -4.70 26.88
CA ILE A 397 -7.92 -4.81 27.72
C ILE A 397 -9.13 -5.23 26.88
N ASN A 398 -9.42 -4.54 25.80
CA ASN A 398 -10.51 -4.88 24.90
C ASN A 398 -10.39 -6.32 24.36
N PHE A 399 -9.15 -6.75 24.07
CA PHE A 399 -8.89 -8.12 23.65
C PHE A 399 -9.20 -9.13 24.76
N ILE A 400 -8.79 -8.91 25.99
CA ILE A 400 -9.06 -9.78 27.14
C ILE A 400 -10.57 -9.86 27.41
N GLU A 401 -11.29 -8.74 27.38
CA GLU A 401 -12.74 -8.66 27.62
C GLU A 401 -13.55 -9.57 26.68
N LYS A 402 -13.12 -9.69 25.43
CA LYS A 402 -13.78 -10.59 24.46
C LYS A 402 -13.77 -12.05 24.91
N TYR A 403 -12.74 -12.47 25.65
CA TYR A 403 -12.57 -13.83 26.12
C TYR A 403 -13.14 -14.08 27.53
N GLU A 404 -13.43 -13.04 28.30
CA GLU A 404 -13.85 -13.14 29.70
C GLU A 404 -15.01 -14.10 29.88
N LYS A 405 -16.13 -13.93 29.16
CA LYS A 405 -17.31 -14.78 29.25
C LYS A 405 -16.99 -16.24 28.96
N LYS A 406 -16.07 -16.49 28.03
CA LYS A 406 -15.70 -17.84 27.60
C LYS A 406 -14.76 -18.49 28.61
N LEU A 407 -13.79 -17.78 29.14
CA LEU A 407 -12.89 -18.26 30.19
C LEU A 407 -13.68 -18.67 31.42
N MET A 408 -14.64 -17.86 31.82
CA MET A 408 -15.50 -18.17 32.99
C MET A 408 -16.42 -19.37 32.74
N LYS A 409 -16.98 -19.52 31.53
CA LYS A 409 -17.98 -20.59 31.25
C LYS A 409 -17.36 -21.94 30.89
N GLU A 410 -16.27 -21.93 30.12
CA GLU A 410 -15.70 -23.15 29.51
C GLU A 410 -14.41 -23.62 30.20
N TYR A 411 -13.68 -22.72 30.89
CA TYR A 411 -12.37 -22.99 31.51
C TYR A 411 -12.37 -22.83 33.02
N ASN A 412 -13.55 -22.70 33.65
CA ASN A 412 -13.73 -22.57 35.09
C ASN A 412 -12.92 -21.41 35.73
N TYR A 413 -12.72 -20.30 35.01
CA TYR A 413 -12.14 -19.10 35.58
C TYR A 413 -13.15 -18.45 36.53
N GLU A 414 -12.66 -18.06 37.70
CA GLU A 414 -13.44 -17.26 38.64
C GLU A 414 -13.21 -15.77 38.44
N ARG A 415 -14.08 -14.93 39.01
CA ARG A 415 -13.92 -13.47 38.93
C ARG A 415 -12.56 -13.03 39.47
N ILE A 416 -12.02 -13.68 40.49
CA ILE A 416 -10.70 -13.37 41.06
C ILE A 416 -9.55 -13.61 40.05
N ASP A 417 -9.67 -14.60 39.17
CA ASP A 417 -8.71 -14.89 38.14
C ASP A 417 -8.70 -13.77 37.07
N MET A 418 -9.89 -13.31 36.65
CA MET A 418 -10.03 -12.21 35.73
C MET A 418 -9.48 -10.89 36.32
N ASP A 419 -9.81 -10.59 37.59
CA ASP A 419 -9.28 -9.41 38.29
C ASP A 419 -7.76 -9.48 38.40
N ARG A 420 -7.15 -10.65 38.50
CA ARG A 420 -5.69 -10.84 38.48
C ARG A 420 -5.09 -10.49 37.10
N ILE A 421 -5.77 -10.90 36.01
CA ILE A 421 -5.32 -10.57 34.65
C ILE A 421 -5.37 -9.05 34.40
N TYR A 422 -6.44 -8.39 34.83
CA TYR A 422 -6.65 -6.94 34.68
C TYR A 422 -5.80 -6.08 35.60
N LYS A 423 -5.12 -6.64 36.61
CA LYS A 423 -4.27 -5.86 37.51
C LYS A 423 -3.22 -5.08 36.71
N GLN A 424 -3.01 -3.83 37.09
CA GLN A 424 -2.08 -2.94 36.41
C GLN A 424 -0.65 -3.51 36.29
N CYS A 425 -0.19 -4.24 37.32
CA CYS A 425 1.12 -4.88 37.30
C CYS A 425 1.23 -5.96 36.20
N ASN A 426 0.19 -6.78 35.99
CA ASN A 426 0.19 -7.83 34.98
C ASN A 426 0.12 -7.25 33.54
N LEU A 427 -0.69 -6.22 33.33
CA LEU A 427 -0.72 -5.50 32.05
C LEU A 427 0.62 -4.84 31.72
N ASN A 428 1.27 -4.23 32.71
CA ASN A 428 2.58 -3.63 32.52
C ASN A 428 3.65 -4.69 32.18
N GLU A 429 3.65 -5.82 32.89
CA GLU A 429 4.54 -6.95 32.61
C GLU A 429 4.34 -7.50 31.18
N MET A 430 3.10 -7.64 30.75
CA MET A 430 2.80 -8.07 29.37
C MET A 430 3.30 -7.07 28.33
N ILE A 431 3.07 -5.78 28.52
CA ILE A 431 3.54 -4.73 27.61
C ILE A 431 5.07 -4.71 27.53
N GLU A 432 5.73 -4.81 28.70
CA GLU A 432 7.19 -4.88 28.76
C GLU A 432 7.71 -6.09 27.98
N TYR A 433 7.10 -7.25 28.18
CA TYR A 433 7.42 -8.48 27.44
C TYR A 433 7.19 -8.34 25.93
N ILE A 434 6.04 -7.81 25.52
CA ILE A 434 5.76 -7.57 24.09
C ILE A 434 6.78 -6.58 23.51
N GLY A 435 7.10 -5.51 24.25
CA GLY A 435 8.07 -4.50 23.84
C GLY A 435 9.47 -5.08 23.64
N GLU A 436 9.95 -5.92 24.56
CA GLU A 436 11.24 -6.61 24.45
C GLU A 436 11.26 -7.61 23.29
N LYS A 437 10.20 -8.40 23.15
CA LYS A 437 10.08 -9.45 22.11
C LYS A 437 10.02 -8.87 20.69
N THR A 438 9.46 -7.67 20.52
CA THR A 438 9.26 -7.02 19.23
C THR A 438 10.22 -5.85 18.99
N LEU A 439 11.25 -5.70 19.82
CA LEU A 439 12.22 -4.59 19.74
C LEU A 439 12.98 -4.60 18.41
N ASP A 440 12.87 -3.52 17.65
CA ASP A 440 13.64 -3.26 16.43
C ASP A 440 13.92 -1.75 16.33
N ASN A 441 15.02 -1.31 16.95
CA ASN A 441 15.39 0.11 16.98
C ASN A 441 15.77 0.68 15.60
N LEU A 442 16.08 -0.18 14.63
CA LEU A 442 16.41 0.24 13.26
C LEU A 442 15.18 0.29 12.35
N PHE A 443 14.04 -0.19 12.82
CA PHE A 443 12.83 -0.27 12.01
C PHE A 443 12.33 1.10 11.54
N LEU A 444 12.38 2.12 12.41
CA LEU A 444 11.99 3.49 12.05
C LEU A 444 12.81 4.08 10.90
N GLU A 445 14.06 3.64 10.74
CA GLU A 445 14.91 4.10 9.63
C GLU A 445 14.42 3.57 8.28
N LYS A 446 13.75 2.40 8.27
CA LYS A 446 13.18 1.77 7.08
C LYS A 446 11.85 2.37 6.65
N LEU A 447 11.18 3.12 7.54
CA LEU A 447 9.88 3.72 7.24
C LEU A 447 10.04 5.04 6.47
N ASN A 448 9.13 5.28 5.54
CA ASN A 448 9.03 6.52 4.76
C ASN A 448 10.35 6.93 4.06
N ILE A 449 11.16 5.96 3.64
CA ILE A 449 12.45 6.24 2.98
C ILE A 449 12.29 6.77 1.56
N ASN A 450 11.15 6.52 0.92
CA ASN A 450 10.90 7.04 -0.42
C ASN A 450 10.67 8.57 -0.36
N LYS A 451 11.66 9.32 -0.86
CA LYS A 451 11.69 10.78 -0.86
C LYS A 451 10.69 11.41 -1.84
N ASP A 452 10.20 10.63 -2.78
CA ASP A 452 9.53 11.09 -3.98
C ASP A 452 8.02 10.77 -4.01
N VAL A 453 7.43 10.33 -2.88
CA VAL A 453 6.00 10.03 -2.78
C VAL A 453 5.31 10.81 -1.67
N LEU A 454 4.02 11.13 -1.84
CA LEU A 454 3.12 11.59 -0.78
C LEU A 454 2.08 10.50 -0.49
N ASN A 455 1.79 10.28 0.79
CA ASN A 455 0.87 9.25 1.23
C ASN A 455 -0.47 9.85 1.68
N PHE A 456 -1.55 9.46 1.03
CA PHE A 456 -2.93 9.88 1.30
C PHE A 456 -3.74 8.74 1.91
N LYS A 457 -4.91 9.02 2.43
CA LYS A 457 -5.83 8.02 2.98
C LYS A 457 -6.14 6.90 1.96
N ASN A 458 -6.35 7.25 0.69
CA ASN A 458 -6.70 6.34 -0.40
C ASN A 458 -5.51 5.82 -1.24
N GLY A 459 -4.25 6.24 -1.03
CA GLY A 459 -3.13 5.72 -1.81
C GLY A 459 -1.87 6.57 -1.77
N LEU A 460 -0.99 6.37 -2.74
CA LEU A 460 0.30 7.05 -2.92
C LEU A 460 0.34 7.89 -4.19
N LEU A 461 0.81 9.12 -4.07
CA LEU A 461 1.10 10.02 -5.19
C LEU A 461 2.60 10.05 -5.44
N ASP A 462 3.02 9.69 -6.63
CA ASP A 462 4.41 9.79 -7.09
C ASP A 462 4.68 11.20 -7.62
N LEU A 463 5.63 11.90 -7.01
CA LEU A 463 5.96 13.29 -7.32
C LEU A 463 6.78 13.46 -8.59
N LYS A 464 7.41 12.39 -9.11
CA LYS A 464 8.19 12.41 -10.36
C LYS A 464 7.30 12.32 -11.57
N THR A 465 6.32 11.41 -11.50
CA THR A 465 5.47 11.08 -12.64
C THR A 465 4.09 11.71 -12.55
N GLY A 466 3.67 12.15 -11.37
CA GLY A 466 2.32 12.63 -11.12
C GLY A 466 1.27 11.50 -11.04
N LEU A 467 1.70 10.24 -11.05
CA LEU A 467 0.79 9.09 -11.01
C LEU A 467 0.35 8.78 -9.58
N PHE A 468 -0.91 8.47 -9.43
CA PHE A 468 -1.51 8.00 -8.17
C PHE A 468 -1.74 6.49 -8.25
N ARG A 469 -1.44 5.76 -7.17
CA ARG A 469 -1.60 4.31 -7.09
C ARG A 469 -1.91 3.83 -5.68
N ASP A 470 -2.39 2.60 -5.58
CA ASP A 470 -2.54 1.90 -4.31
C ASP A 470 -1.20 1.67 -3.61
N ARG A 471 -1.24 1.63 -2.27
CA ARG A 471 -0.08 1.26 -1.45
C ARG A 471 0.21 -0.24 -1.56
N LYS A 472 1.50 -0.58 -1.45
CA LYS A 472 1.98 -1.96 -1.34
C LYS A 472 2.68 -2.15 0.01
N PRO A 473 2.72 -3.36 0.57
CA PRO A 473 3.43 -3.64 1.81
C PRO A 473 4.89 -3.16 1.80
N ASP A 474 5.58 -3.33 0.67
CA ASP A 474 6.99 -2.96 0.48
C ASP A 474 7.24 -1.44 0.41
N ASP A 475 6.19 -0.63 0.33
CA ASP A 475 6.35 0.84 0.38
C ASP A 475 6.83 1.33 1.75
N ASN A 476 6.70 0.52 2.79
CA ASN A 476 7.09 0.83 4.17
C ASN A 476 6.62 2.20 4.65
N ILE A 477 5.35 2.48 4.43
CA ILE A 477 4.74 3.77 4.76
C ILE A 477 4.28 3.79 6.23
N CYS A 478 4.62 4.87 6.93
CA CYS A 478 4.10 5.15 8.26
C CYS A 478 3.31 6.45 8.25
N GLY A 479 2.01 6.36 8.59
CA GLY A 479 1.08 7.48 8.58
C GLY A 479 0.62 7.89 7.17
N PHE A 480 -0.45 8.62 7.09
CA PHE A 480 -1.00 9.18 5.85
C PHE A 480 -1.70 10.52 6.12
N LEU A 481 -1.91 11.30 5.07
CA LEU A 481 -2.77 12.48 5.11
C LEU A 481 -4.23 12.00 5.22
N ASP A 482 -4.98 12.56 6.19
CA ASP A 482 -6.32 12.09 6.55
C ASP A 482 -7.40 12.65 5.61
N TYR A 483 -7.14 12.61 4.31
CA TYR A 483 -8.09 12.91 3.25
C TYR A 483 -7.75 12.13 1.97
N ASP A 484 -8.72 12.00 1.08
CA ASP A 484 -8.57 11.28 -0.18
C ASP A 484 -8.02 12.19 -1.28
N TYR A 485 -6.95 11.74 -1.95
CA TYR A 485 -6.45 12.45 -3.12
C TYR A 485 -7.40 12.23 -4.30
N GLN A 486 -7.86 13.35 -4.89
CA GLN A 486 -8.72 13.37 -6.06
C GLN A 486 -7.86 13.47 -7.32
N VAL A 487 -7.93 12.47 -8.19
CA VAL A 487 -7.15 12.43 -9.44
C VAL A 487 -7.68 13.46 -10.45
N ASP A 488 -8.98 13.70 -10.43
CA ASP A 488 -9.65 14.63 -11.35
C ASP A 488 -9.33 16.08 -11.00
N LYS A 489 -8.77 16.80 -11.98
CA LYS A 489 -8.39 18.21 -11.83
C LYS A 489 -9.60 19.12 -11.93
N LYS A 490 -9.93 19.83 -10.85
CA LYS A 490 -10.94 20.89 -10.86
C LYS A 490 -10.33 22.21 -11.33
N GLN A 491 -10.34 22.45 -12.63
CA GLN A 491 -9.64 23.56 -13.27
C GLN A 491 -10.11 24.94 -12.78
N ASN A 492 -11.39 25.09 -12.42
CA ASN A 492 -11.91 26.31 -11.83
C ASN A 492 -11.21 26.65 -10.50
N LEU A 493 -11.07 25.67 -9.60
CA LEU A 493 -10.39 25.86 -8.30
C LEU A 493 -8.89 26.10 -8.47
N ILE A 494 -8.26 25.41 -9.41
CA ILE A 494 -6.85 25.63 -9.75
C ILE A 494 -6.64 27.07 -10.21
N ASN A 495 -7.51 27.62 -11.06
CA ASN A 495 -7.42 28.99 -11.55
C ASN A 495 -7.64 29.99 -10.40
N GLU A 496 -8.66 29.78 -9.57
CA GLU A 496 -8.94 30.63 -8.39
C GLU A 496 -7.72 30.70 -7.46
N ILE A 497 -7.09 29.55 -7.15
CA ILE A 497 -5.90 29.48 -6.29
C ILE A 497 -4.71 30.17 -6.98
N LYS A 498 -4.49 29.97 -8.27
CA LYS A 498 -3.39 30.63 -9.01
C LYS A 498 -3.56 32.16 -9.02
N GLU A 499 -4.77 32.65 -9.21
CA GLU A 499 -5.07 34.10 -9.15
C GLU A 499 -4.84 34.68 -7.75
N MET A 500 -5.29 33.98 -6.73
CA MET A 500 -5.02 34.36 -5.33
C MET A 500 -3.52 34.42 -5.03
N LEU A 501 -2.76 33.40 -5.41
CA LEU A 501 -1.31 33.35 -5.22
C LEU A 501 -0.61 34.47 -6.01
N LEU A 502 -1.05 34.76 -7.23
CA LEU A 502 -0.46 35.84 -8.04
C LEU A 502 -0.53 37.18 -7.32
N LYS A 503 -1.69 37.53 -6.71
CA LYS A 503 -1.84 38.74 -5.89
C LYS A 503 -0.90 38.76 -4.68
N ILE A 504 -0.71 37.62 -4.02
CA ILE A 504 0.21 37.50 -2.86
C ILE A 504 1.66 37.72 -3.30
N TYR A 505 2.04 37.22 -4.45
CA TYR A 505 3.40 37.35 -5.01
C TYR A 505 3.55 38.56 -5.96
N ASN A 506 2.98 39.70 -5.53
CA ASN A 506 3.18 41.04 -6.12
C ASN A 506 2.70 41.16 -7.56
N ASP A 507 1.76 40.36 -8.03
CA ASP A 507 1.25 40.24 -9.40
C ASP A 507 2.38 39.91 -10.41
N ASP A 508 3.49 39.34 -9.90
CA ASP A 508 4.64 38.92 -10.72
C ASP A 508 4.55 37.42 -11.00
N LYS A 509 4.19 37.08 -12.24
CA LYS A 509 4.04 35.70 -12.70
C LYS A 509 5.36 34.92 -12.62
N LYS A 510 6.50 35.56 -12.93
CA LYS A 510 7.80 34.90 -12.87
C LYS A 510 8.19 34.56 -11.41
N LEU A 511 7.94 35.50 -10.49
CA LEU A 511 8.14 35.27 -9.07
C LEU A 511 7.24 34.14 -8.56
N LEU A 512 5.97 34.12 -8.96
CA LEU A 512 5.04 33.04 -8.60
C LEU A 512 5.51 31.68 -9.16
N ASP A 513 5.97 31.62 -10.40
CA ASP A 513 6.50 30.39 -11.01
C ASP A 513 7.73 29.87 -10.24
N ASP A 514 8.68 30.75 -9.88
CA ASP A 514 9.86 30.39 -9.10
C ASP A 514 9.48 29.88 -7.69
N ILE A 515 8.50 30.51 -7.04
CA ILE A 515 7.97 30.08 -5.74
C ILE A 515 7.27 28.72 -5.80
N LEU A 516 6.41 28.53 -6.79
CA LEU A 516 5.71 27.25 -6.96
C LEU A 516 6.71 26.12 -7.25
N LEU A 517 7.73 26.39 -8.03
CA LEU A 517 8.82 25.44 -8.30
C LEU A 517 9.60 25.14 -7.02
N PHE A 518 9.93 26.12 -6.19
CA PHE A 518 10.60 25.93 -4.91
C PHE A 518 9.74 25.10 -3.93
N TYR A 519 8.45 25.44 -3.76
CA TYR A 519 7.56 24.67 -2.88
C TYR A 519 7.34 23.24 -3.40
N SER A 520 7.33 23.05 -4.71
CA SER A 520 7.23 21.71 -5.33
C SER A 520 8.48 20.86 -5.07
N TYR A 521 9.66 21.47 -5.03
CA TYR A 521 10.85 20.83 -4.52
C TYR A 521 10.73 20.55 -3.02
N CYS A 522 10.20 21.50 -2.24
CA CYS A 522 10.04 21.33 -0.79
C CYS A 522 9.14 20.18 -0.38
N ILE A 523 8.11 19.85 -1.14
CA ILE A 523 7.23 18.71 -0.83
C ILE A 523 7.91 17.35 -1.09
N THR A 524 9.03 17.30 -1.82
CA THR A 524 9.87 16.10 -1.93
C THR A 524 10.68 15.88 -0.65
N GLY A 525 11.24 14.68 -0.45
CA GLY A 525 12.22 14.42 0.61
C GLY A 525 13.66 14.71 0.19
N ARG A 526 13.90 15.34 -0.98
CA ARG A 526 15.25 15.62 -1.49
C ARG A 526 15.83 16.88 -0.88
N THR A 527 17.14 16.88 -0.65
CA THR A 527 17.92 17.98 -0.06
C THR A 527 19.11 18.42 -0.92
N ASN A 528 19.27 17.81 -2.11
CA ASN A 528 20.42 18.02 -3.01
C ASN A 528 20.61 19.46 -3.46
N GLU A 529 19.55 20.27 -3.58
CA GLU A 529 19.63 21.67 -4.01
C GLU A 529 20.19 22.61 -2.93
N GLN A 530 20.17 22.17 -1.66
CA GLN A 530 20.75 22.88 -0.52
C GLN A 530 20.17 24.30 -0.29
N LYS A 531 18.91 24.54 -0.63
CA LYS A 531 18.25 25.85 -0.57
C LYS A 531 17.46 26.08 0.71
N PHE A 532 17.40 27.36 1.14
CA PHE A 532 16.45 27.87 2.13
C PHE A 532 15.82 29.16 1.63
N LEU A 533 14.61 29.49 2.12
CA LEU A 533 13.86 30.67 1.71
C LEU A 533 13.65 31.63 2.88
N ILE A 534 13.79 32.92 2.63
CA ILE A 534 13.45 34.01 3.54
C ILE A 534 12.29 34.83 2.94
N ASN A 535 11.14 34.75 3.57
CA ASN A 535 9.98 35.56 3.25
C ASN A 535 10.02 36.85 4.10
N ILE A 536 10.06 38.02 3.47
CA ILE A 536 10.13 39.31 4.12
C ILE A 536 8.88 40.12 3.78
N GLY A 537 8.20 40.68 4.81
CA GLY A 537 7.07 41.56 4.57
C GLY A 537 6.37 41.94 5.87
N GLN A 538 5.71 43.08 5.86
CA GLN A 538 4.96 43.61 7.00
C GLN A 538 3.69 42.77 7.25
N GLY A 539 2.95 43.05 8.34
CA GLY A 539 1.69 42.33 8.62
C GLY A 539 0.64 42.55 7.52
N GLY A 540 -0.24 41.55 7.30
CA GLY A 540 -1.37 41.66 6.39
C GLY A 540 -1.03 41.45 4.90
N ASN A 541 0.12 40.90 4.55
CA ASN A 541 0.59 40.74 3.17
C ASN A 541 0.53 39.30 2.63
N GLY A 542 -0.10 38.37 3.34
CA GLY A 542 -0.23 36.97 2.93
C GLY A 542 1.03 36.12 3.02
N LYS A 543 2.13 36.64 3.58
CA LYS A 543 3.46 35.99 3.72
C LYS A 543 3.41 34.56 4.27
N SER A 544 2.64 34.33 5.34
CA SER A 544 2.54 33.00 5.97
C SER A 544 1.45 32.11 5.37
N LEU A 545 0.59 32.65 4.52
CA LEU A 545 -0.64 31.97 4.08
C LEU A 545 -0.36 30.62 3.41
N LEU A 546 0.51 30.58 2.39
CA LEU A 546 0.85 29.33 1.68
C LEU A 546 1.44 28.29 2.65
N GLY A 547 2.31 28.74 3.58
CA GLY A 547 2.87 27.91 4.62
C GLY A 547 1.81 27.36 5.58
N ASP A 548 0.87 28.21 6.00
CA ASP A 548 -0.22 27.81 6.91
C ASP A 548 -1.19 26.84 6.23
N LEU A 549 -1.54 27.05 4.94
CA LEU A 549 -2.33 26.11 4.16
C LEU A 549 -1.64 24.74 4.05
N LEU A 550 -0.36 24.72 3.71
CA LEU A 550 0.40 23.47 3.61
C LEU A 550 0.51 22.76 4.95
N ARG A 551 0.82 23.49 6.03
CA ARG A 551 1.04 22.93 7.35
C ARG A 551 -0.25 22.46 8.04
N SER A 552 -1.35 23.21 7.93
CA SER A 552 -2.57 22.93 8.69
C SER A 552 -3.63 22.16 7.91
N LYS A 553 -3.63 22.22 6.57
CA LYS A 553 -4.71 21.68 5.75
C LYS A 553 -4.22 20.62 4.74
N VAL A 554 -3.19 20.96 3.96
CA VAL A 554 -2.82 20.16 2.77
C VAL A 554 -1.79 19.08 3.11
N LEU A 555 -0.70 19.40 3.81
CA LEU A 555 0.42 18.51 4.08
C LEU A 555 0.84 18.46 5.56
N PRO A 556 -0.09 18.37 6.54
CA PRO A 556 0.26 18.41 7.97
C PRO A 556 1.25 17.29 8.36
N LEU A 557 1.18 16.15 7.69
CA LEU A 557 2.11 15.03 7.92
C LEU A 557 3.56 15.41 7.59
N TYR A 558 3.79 16.26 6.59
CA TYR A 558 5.12 16.57 6.04
C TYR A 558 5.68 17.93 6.50
N CYS A 559 4.89 18.75 7.15
CA CYS A 559 5.28 20.10 7.61
C CYS A 559 5.49 20.16 9.12
N ALA A 560 6.36 21.07 9.52
CA ALA A 560 6.58 21.41 10.93
C ALA A 560 6.79 22.94 11.10
N LYS A 561 6.70 23.42 12.34
CA LYS A 561 6.94 24.80 12.69
C LYS A 561 7.88 24.89 13.89
N THR A 562 8.75 25.89 13.91
CA THR A 562 9.61 26.22 15.05
C THR A 562 9.78 27.74 15.19
N THR A 563 10.39 28.18 16.26
CA THR A 563 10.72 29.60 16.47
C THR A 563 12.08 29.95 15.90
N PHE A 564 12.31 31.23 15.59
CA PHE A 564 13.58 31.75 15.10
C PHE A 564 14.76 31.49 16.06
N THR A 565 14.49 31.42 17.36
CA THR A 565 15.50 31.14 18.39
C THR A 565 16.27 29.83 18.19
N THR A 566 15.67 28.86 17.50
CA THR A 566 16.34 27.57 17.11
C THR A 566 17.54 27.82 16.20
N PHE A 567 17.52 28.88 15.42
CA PHE A 567 18.54 29.20 14.41
C PHE A 567 19.45 30.37 14.81
N THR A 568 19.39 30.82 16.05
CA THR A 568 20.23 31.92 16.53
C THR A 568 21.52 31.44 17.18
N THR A 569 22.51 32.32 17.29
CA THR A 569 23.80 32.06 17.94
C THR A 569 23.69 31.75 19.43
N ASP A 570 22.63 32.20 20.08
CA ASP A 570 22.41 31.99 21.50
C ASP A 570 21.67 30.68 21.81
N CYS A 571 21.32 29.91 20.78
CA CYS A 571 20.63 28.63 20.96
C CYS A 571 21.61 27.56 21.42
N ASN A 572 21.32 26.90 22.54
CA ASN A 572 22.12 25.80 23.01
C ASN A 572 21.79 24.47 22.26
N GLU A 573 22.76 23.53 22.25
CA GLU A 573 22.65 22.25 21.55
C GLU A 573 21.44 21.42 21.99
N ASN A 574 21.00 21.53 23.25
CA ASN A 574 19.82 20.80 23.73
C ASN A 574 18.52 21.32 23.13
N ASN A 575 18.40 22.65 22.93
CA ASN A 575 17.23 23.24 22.28
C ASN A 575 17.21 22.95 20.78
N ILE A 576 18.37 22.94 20.13
CA ILE A 576 18.51 22.49 18.73
C ILE A 576 18.07 21.03 18.63
N GLY A 577 18.55 20.16 19.52
CA GLY A 577 18.16 18.74 19.55
C GLY A 577 16.64 18.53 19.71
N LYS A 578 16.00 19.28 20.61
CA LYS A 578 14.53 19.22 20.80
C LYS A 578 13.74 19.61 19.55
N ALA A 579 14.21 20.58 18.79
CA ALA A 579 13.54 21.04 17.59
C ALA A 579 13.76 20.08 16.40
N ILE A 580 14.95 19.49 16.29
CA ILE A 580 15.36 18.66 15.15
C ILE A 580 14.91 17.21 15.28
N HIS A 581 14.95 16.64 16.47
CA HIS A 581 14.61 15.24 16.71
C HIS A 581 13.23 14.84 16.13
N PRO A 582 12.12 15.60 16.34
CA PRO A 582 10.84 15.27 15.74
C PRO A 582 10.85 15.34 14.20
N LEU A 583 11.67 16.22 13.61
CA LEU A 583 11.77 16.36 12.16
C LEU A 583 12.37 15.13 11.51
N ILE A 584 13.37 14.54 12.16
CA ILE A 584 14.05 13.31 11.73
C ILE A 584 13.11 12.12 11.92
N LEU A 585 12.54 11.96 13.10
CA LEU A 585 11.69 10.84 13.48
C LEU A 585 10.47 10.70 12.55
N PHE A 586 9.81 11.83 12.26
CA PHE A 586 8.60 11.84 11.44
C PHE A 586 8.86 12.19 9.97
N LYS A 587 10.12 12.19 9.51
CA LYS A 587 10.51 12.47 8.12
C LYS A 587 9.85 13.74 7.54
N LYS A 588 9.82 14.83 8.37
CA LYS A 588 9.28 16.13 7.95
C LYS A 588 10.11 16.69 6.77
N ARG A 589 9.43 17.37 5.84
CA ARG A 589 10.04 17.90 4.60
C ARG A 589 10.15 19.42 4.58
N ILE A 590 9.24 20.12 5.25
CA ILE A 590 9.20 21.58 5.31
C ILE A 590 9.20 22.03 6.76
N LEU A 591 10.12 22.92 7.11
CA LEU A 591 10.18 23.55 8.42
C LEU A 591 9.93 25.05 8.27
N PHE A 592 8.83 25.52 8.80
CA PHE A 592 8.50 26.94 8.89
C PHE A 592 9.09 27.51 10.17
N VAL A 593 9.84 28.62 10.03
CA VAL A 593 10.48 29.33 11.14
C VAL A 593 9.84 30.71 11.27
N GLU A 594 9.24 31.00 12.39
CA GLU A 594 8.49 32.23 12.63
C GLU A 594 9.00 33.00 13.86
N GLU A 595 8.47 34.20 14.06
CA GLU A 595 8.76 35.05 15.19
C GLU A 595 10.23 35.50 15.28
N MET A 596 10.70 36.21 14.23
CA MET A 596 12.05 36.73 14.20
C MET A 596 12.31 37.66 15.40
N THR A 597 13.41 37.39 16.09
CA THR A 597 13.95 38.18 17.19
C THR A 597 15.02 39.19 16.68
N THR A 598 15.56 39.99 17.55
CA THR A 598 16.73 40.87 17.24
C THR A 598 18.05 40.12 17.20
N GLN A 599 18.04 38.81 17.51
CA GLN A 599 19.20 37.94 17.50
C GLN A 599 19.68 37.66 16.09
N LYS A 600 20.95 37.27 15.94
CA LYS A 600 21.58 36.98 14.66
C LYS A 600 21.32 35.52 14.23
N LEU A 601 21.07 35.34 12.98
CA LEU A 601 20.96 34.02 12.36
C LEU A 601 22.32 33.31 12.32
N ASN A 602 22.41 32.11 12.89
CA ASN A 602 23.64 31.32 12.91
C ASN A 602 23.87 30.69 11.52
N LEU A 603 24.77 31.30 10.73
CA LEU A 603 25.10 30.85 9.40
C LEU A 603 25.82 29.50 9.36
N SER A 604 26.59 29.16 10.40
CA SER A 604 27.24 27.87 10.49
C SER A 604 26.20 26.76 10.57
N PHE A 605 25.28 26.85 11.51
CA PHE A 605 24.21 25.88 11.69
C PHE A 605 23.29 25.80 10.46
N LEU A 606 23.00 26.92 9.80
CA LEU A 606 22.23 26.96 8.57
C LEU A 606 22.95 26.25 7.40
N LYS A 607 24.26 26.40 7.30
CA LYS A 607 25.09 25.69 6.31
C LYS A 607 25.07 24.18 6.56
N ASP A 608 25.18 23.76 7.80
CA ASP A 608 25.19 22.35 8.20
C ASP A 608 23.85 21.68 7.87
N ILE A 609 22.71 22.28 8.27
CA ILE A 609 21.39 21.69 8.03
C ILE A 609 20.96 21.77 6.55
N THR A 610 21.51 22.67 5.75
CA THR A 610 21.24 22.71 4.30
C THR A 610 22.31 22.01 3.47
N GLY A 611 23.49 21.71 4.05
CA GLY A 611 24.68 21.27 3.33
C GLY A 611 24.72 19.78 3.03
N SER A 612 24.06 18.97 3.82
CA SER A 612 24.03 17.50 3.68
C SER A 612 22.64 16.97 3.97
N ASP A 613 22.38 15.71 3.63
CA ASP A 613 21.16 15.00 4.01
C ASP A 613 21.27 14.34 5.39
N THR A 614 22.37 14.55 6.10
CA THR A 614 22.61 14.08 7.47
C THR A 614 22.89 15.25 8.40
N ILE A 615 22.45 15.14 9.64
CA ILE A 615 22.67 16.12 10.69
C ILE A 615 23.05 15.40 11.97
N ASP A 616 24.05 15.95 12.68
CA ASP A 616 24.39 15.54 14.03
C ASP A 616 23.51 16.27 15.04
N TYR A 617 22.90 15.52 15.93
CA TYR A 617 22.04 16.08 16.96
C TYR A 617 22.21 15.33 18.28
N LYS A 618 22.01 16.02 19.39
CA LYS A 618 21.95 15.39 20.70
C LYS A 618 20.51 14.99 21.02
N LYS A 619 20.33 13.70 21.31
CA LYS A 619 19.06 13.24 21.88
C LYS A 619 18.88 13.78 23.28
N LEU A 620 17.65 14.08 23.67
CA LEU A 620 17.31 14.50 25.03
C LEU A 620 17.84 13.47 26.05
N ASN A 621 18.57 13.96 27.07
CA ASN A 621 19.09 13.16 28.19
C ASN A 621 20.13 12.07 27.80
N ILE A 622 20.73 12.13 26.62
CA ILE A 622 21.88 11.30 26.24
C ILE A 622 23.12 12.16 26.03
N GLN A 623 24.27 11.69 26.54
CA GLN A 623 25.56 12.38 26.37
C GLN A 623 26.16 12.17 24.94
N SER A 624 25.73 11.15 24.20
CA SER A 624 26.25 10.87 22.85
C SER A 624 25.48 11.62 21.78
N SER A 625 26.19 12.18 20.81
CA SER A 625 25.59 12.66 19.56
C SER A 625 25.16 11.50 18.67
N SER A 626 24.10 11.69 17.91
CA SER A 626 23.61 10.76 16.88
C SER A 626 23.57 11.47 15.54
N THR A 627 23.98 10.79 14.47
CA THR A 627 23.85 11.28 13.10
C THR A 627 22.63 10.66 12.46
N ALA A 628 21.76 11.45 11.85
CA ALA A 628 20.59 10.95 11.15
C ALA A 628 20.32 11.68 9.83
N LYS A 629 19.66 11.01 8.89
CA LYS A 629 19.17 11.61 7.65
C LYS A 629 17.94 12.45 7.90
N HIS A 630 17.90 13.64 7.30
CA HIS A 630 16.74 14.51 7.31
C HIS A 630 16.29 14.82 5.87
N TYR A 631 15.06 15.36 5.75
CA TYR A 631 14.44 15.71 4.48
C TYR A 631 13.98 17.18 4.43
N VAL A 632 14.45 17.96 5.38
CA VAL A 632 13.90 19.29 5.70
C VAL A 632 14.44 20.37 4.77
N LYS A 633 13.55 21.22 4.26
CA LYS A 633 13.85 22.53 3.69
C LYS A 633 13.30 23.61 4.61
N ILE A 634 14.03 24.68 4.80
CA ILE A 634 13.76 25.71 5.80
C ILE A 634 13.19 26.95 5.14
N ILE A 635 12.09 27.45 5.70
CA ILE A 635 11.41 28.66 5.23
C ILE A 635 11.24 29.62 6.43
N PHE A 636 11.90 30.75 6.38
CA PHE A 636 11.81 31.80 7.39
C PHE A 636 10.73 32.81 7.02
N ASN A 637 9.81 33.09 7.96
CA ASN A 637 8.85 34.18 7.83
C ASN A 637 9.24 35.31 8.77
N THR A 638 9.54 36.49 8.21
CA THR A 638 10.05 37.63 8.99
C THR A 638 9.44 38.94 8.50
N ASN A 639 9.33 39.90 9.44
CA ASN A 639 8.87 41.25 9.10
C ASN A 639 10.01 42.19 8.72
N LYS A 640 11.26 41.81 9.00
CA LYS A 640 12.47 42.62 8.75
C LYS A 640 13.56 41.70 8.19
N GLN A 641 14.51 42.30 7.51
CA GLN A 641 15.71 41.59 7.08
C GLN A 641 16.45 41.00 8.31
N PRO A 642 16.86 39.70 8.25
CA PRO A 642 17.61 39.09 9.34
C PRO A 642 19.03 39.61 9.38
N ASN A 643 19.55 39.77 10.61
CA ASN A 643 20.97 39.95 10.84
C ASN A 643 21.67 38.61 10.81
N PHE A 644 22.80 38.52 10.11
CA PHE A 644 23.59 37.30 10.03
C PHE A 644 24.79 37.34 10.96
N ASP A 645 25.15 36.16 11.52
CA ASP A 645 26.40 35.93 12.24
C ASP A 645 27.43 35.32 11.27
N GLY A 646 28.48 36.08 10.99
CA GLY A 646 29.51 35.66 10.05
C GLY A 646 29.37 36.29 8.66
N ASP A 647 30.12 35.73 7.70
CA ASP A 647 30.20 36.22 6.31
C ASP A 647 29.00 35.77 5.46
N SER A 648 27.98 36.63 5.44
CA SER A 648 26.80 36.39 4.59
C SER A 648 27.10 36.52 3.08
N ASN A 649 28.18 37.21 2.72
CA ASN A 649 28.64 37.38 1.33
C ASN A 649 29.39 36.14 0.80
N SER A 650 29.66 35.14 1.66
CA SER A 650 30.35 33.95 1.17
C SER A 650 29.55 33.24 0.08
N TYR A 651 30.25 32.73 -0.94
CA TYR A 651 29.66 31.95 -2.02
C TYR A 651 28.75 30.83 -1.53
N ALA A 652 29.15 30.21 -0.42
CA ALA A 652 28.40 29.11 0.19
C ALA A 652 27.00 29.50 0.68
N ILE A 653 26.80 30.74 1.15
CA ILE A 653 25.51 31.28 1.58
C ILE A 653 24.72 31.80 0.38
N LYS A 654 25.37 32.61 -0.52
CA LYS A 654 24.69 33.17 -1.69
C LYS A 654 24.04 32.08 -2.55
N ARG A 655 24.75 30.97 -2.80
CA ARG A 655 24.19 29.86 -3.58
C ARG A 655 23.05 29.12 -2.92
N ARG A 656 22.83 29.26 -1.59
CA ARG A 656 21.78 28.56 -0.84
C ARG A 656 20.55 29.42 -0.57
N GLY A 657 20.78 30.72 -0.46
CA GLY A 657 19.74 31.65 -0.04
C GLY A 657 18.77 31.98 -1.16
N LEU A 658 17.50 32.06 -0.80
CA LEU A 658 16.40 32.55 -1.62
C LEU A 658 15.66 33.61 -0.84
N GLN A 659 15.11 34.63 -1.53
CA GLN A 659 14.37 35.69 -0.83
C GLN A 659 13.15 36.11 -1.64
N VAL A 660 12.05 36.34 -0.89
CA VAL A 660 10.82 36.98 -1.40
C VAL A 660 10.52 38.21 -0.54
N GLU A 661 10.25 39.34 -1.17
CA GLU A 661 9.68 40.51 -0.55
C GLU A 661 8.19 40.61 -0.92
N TYR A 662 7.33 40.68 0.10
CA TYR A 662 5.88 40.79 -0.06
C TYR A 662 5.49 42.29 -0.03
N LYS A 663 5.05 42.83 -1.15
CA LYS A 663 4.74 44.26 -1.34
C LYS A 663 3.26 44.56 -1.26
N ASN A 664 2.41 43.60 -1.65
CA ASN A 664 0.97 43.76 -1.65
C ASN A 664 0.40 43.59 -0.23
N THR A 665 -0.68 44.28 0.07
CA THR A 665 -1.35 44.28 1.39
C THR A 665 -2.81 43.90 1.23
N PHE A 666 -3.32 43.08 2.14
CA PHE A 666 -4.69 42.62 2.18
C PHE A 666 -5.41 43.27 3.36
N ILE A 667 -6.49 43.99 3.08
CA ILE A 667 -7.24 44.79 4.04
C ILE A 667 -8.73 44.46 3.98
N LYS A 668 -9.50 44.90 4.98
CA LYS A 668 -10.95 44.70 4.99
C LYS A 668 -11.63 45.50 3.87
N GLU A 669 -12.77 45.03 3.41
CA GLU A 669 -13.53 45.65 2.32
C GLU A 669 -13.89 47.12 2.61
N ASP A 670 -14.28 47.45 3.83
CA ASP A 670 -14.60 48.83 4.23
C ASP A 670 -13.37 49.75 4.10
N ASP A 671 -12.21 49.26 4.52
CA ASP A 671 -10.95 50.02 4.43
C ASP A 671 -10.54 50.22 2.99
N TYR A 672 -10.68 49.14 2.16
CA TYR A 672 -10.37 49.18 0.75
C TYR A 672 -11.26 50.17 -0.03
N ASN A 673 -12.54 50.20 0.28
CA ASN A 673 -13.50 51.07 -0.41
C ASN A 673 -13.27 52.56 -0.08
N ASN A 674 -12.71 52.86 1.09
CA ASN A 674 -12.41 54.21 1.56
C ASN A 674 -11.02 54.74 1.12
N MET A 675 -10.24 53.95 0.35
CA MET A 675 -8.92 54.34 -0.11
C MET A 675 -8.96 55.00 -1.48
N ASP A 676 -8.20 56.09 -1.63
CA ASP A 676 -8.00 56.82 -2.92
C ASP A 676 -7.06 56.06 -3.86
N ASP A 677 -5.93 55.56 -3.37
CA ASP A 677 -4.95 54.77 -4.14
C ASP A 677 -5.03 53.29 -3.69
N LYS A 678 -5.49 52.46 -4.63
CA LYS A 678 -5.71 51.03 -4.43
C LYS A 678 -4.56 50.17 -4.97
N LYS A 679 -3.49 50.80 -5.48
CA LYS A 679 -2.36 50.05 -6.06
C LYS A 679 -1.64 49.24 -4.98
N GLY A 680 -1.56 47.90 -5.18
CA GLY A 680 -0.93 46.99 -4.22
C GLY A 680 -1.79 46.61 -3.01
N PHE A 681 -3.05 47.08 -2.98
CA PHE A 681 -4.01 46.70 -1.93
C PHE A 681 -5.09 45.78 -2.51
N TYR A 682 -5.49 44.80 -1.72
CA TYR A 682 -6.52 43.81 -2.07
C TYR A 682 -7.45 43.58 -0.88
N ILE A 683 -8.68 43.14 -1.17
CA ILE A 683 -9.64 42.77 -0.14
C ILE A 683 -9.23 41.41 0.42
N ILE A 684 -9.19 41.30 1.75
CA ILE A 684 -8.91 40.03 2.44
C ILE A 684 -10.09 39.08 2.31
N ASP A 685 -9.81 37.83 1.90
CA ASP A 685 -10.78 36.71 1.99
C ASP A 685 -10.66 36.07 3.39
N VAL A 686 -11.55 36.44 4.29
CA VAL A 686 -11.57 35.93 5.69
C VAL A 686 -11.89 34.43 5.77
N ASN A 687 -12.58 33.87 4.77
CA ASN A 687 -13.02 32.48 4.73
C ASN A 687 -12.01 31.59 3.98
N LEU A 688 -10.89 32.12 3.53
CA LEU A 688 -9.94 31.42 2.69
C LEU A 688 -9.42 30.12 3.33
N LEU A 689 -9.06 30.15 4.62
CA LEU A 689 -8.59 28.95 5.33
C LEU A 689 -9.70 27.90 5.49
N ASP A 690 -10.96 28.35 5.59
CA ASP A 690 -12.11 27.44 5.71
C ASP A 690 -12.44 26.75 4.40
N LYS A 691 -12.22 27.38 3.24
CA LYS A 691 -12.35 26.74 1.92
C LYS A 691 -11.46 25.49 1.82
N PHE A 692 -10.28 25.50 2.43
CA PHE A 692 -9.37 24.35 2.47
C PHE A 692 -9.74 23.28 3.51
N ASN A 693 -10.92 23.34 4.15
CA ASN A 693 -11.50 22.17 4.81
C ASN A 693 -12.07 21.19 3.77
N ASP A 694 -12.41 21.66 2.58
CA ASP A 694 -12.83 20.84 1.44
C ASP A 694 -11.61 20.17 0.79
N ASP A 695 -11.70 18.87 0.55
CA ASP A 695 -10.64 18.07 -0.07
C ASP A 695 -10.37 18.48 -1.52
N ASP A 696 -11.36 19.03 -2.22
CA ASP A 696 -11.22 19.55 -3.57
C ASP A 696 -10.26 20.75 -3.64
N TYR A 697 -10.34 21.69 -2.67
CA TYR A 697 -9.39 22.81 -2.58
C TYR A 697 -7.98 22.33 -2.21
N LYS A 698 -7.85 21.36 -1.30
CA LYS A 698 -6.55 20.76 -0.94
C LYS A 698 -5.91 20.11 -2.18
N CYS A 699 -6.69 19.31 -2.92
CA CYS A 699 -6.23 18.64 -4.13
C CYS A 699 -5.90 19.63 -5.26
N ALA A 700 -6.66 20.72 -5.41
CA ALA A 700 -6.39 21.74 -6.41
C ALA A 700 -5.01 22.42 -6.18
N LEU A 701 -4.67 22.76 -4.92
CA LEU A 701 -3.34 23.28 -4.59
C LEU A 701 -2.24 22.24 -4.84
N LEU A 702 -2.51 20.98 -4.49
CA LEU A 702 -1.57 19.88 -4.78
C LEU A 702 -1.35 19.65 -6.28
N HIS A 703 -2.39 19.75 -7.11
CA HIS A 703 -2.25 19.66 -8.56
C HIS A 703 -1.36 20.75 -9.13
N ILE A 704 -1.46 21.98 -8.59
CA ILE A 704 -0.55 23.06 -8.95
C ILE A 704 0.89 22.67 -8.59
N LEU A 705 1.14 22.26 -7.35
CA LEU A 705 2.49 21.88 -6.92
C LEU A 705 3.02 20.65 -7.65
N LEU A 706 2.16 19.70 -8.00
CA LEU A 706 2.53 18.50 -8.73
C LEU A 706 3.00 18.81 -10.16
N GLU A 707 2.35 19.75 -10.84
CA GLU A 707 2.77 20.22 -12.17
C GLU A 707 4.23 20.70 -12.16
N TYR A 708 4.59 21.53 -11.16
CA TYR A 708 5.96 22.02 -10.99
C TYR A 708 6.91 20.95 -10.45
N SER A 709 6.43 19.98 -9.69
CA SER A 709 7.24 18.85 -9.24
C SER A 709 7.68 17.98 -10.41
N VAL A 710 6.75 17.60 -11.28
CA VAL A 710 7.08 16.85 -12.52
C VAL A 710 8.07 17.65 -13.39
N LYS A 711 7.88 18.98 -13.51
CA LYS A 711 8.82 19.85 -14.21
C LYS A 711 10.21 19.80 -13.60
N TYR A 712 10.35 19.92 -12.26
CA TYR A 712 11.63 19.83 -11.57
C TYR A 712 12.37 18.52 -11.87
N TYR A 713 11.66 17.38 -11.86
CA TYR A 713 12.27 16.10 -12.17
C TYR A 713 12.67 15.96 -13.64
N ASN A 714 11.93 16.55 -14.56
CA ASN A 714 12.25 16.55 -15.99
C ASN A 714 13.43 17.45 -16.32
N ASP A 715 13.50 18.64 -15.69
CA ASP A 715 14.59 19.60 -15.90
C ASP A 715 15.90 19.16 -15.21
N GLY A 716 15.80 18.35 -14.15
CA GLY A 716 16.93 17.81 -13.39
C GLY A 716 17.66 18.82 -12.50
N GLU A 717 17.24 20.07 -12.47
CA GLU A 717 17.81 21.16 -11.67
C GLU A 717 16.74 22.17 -11.23
N LEU A 718 17.02 22.89 -10.13
CA LEU A 718 16.13 23.90 -9.56
C LEU A 718 16.60 25.31 -9.97
N LYS A 719 15.98 25.88 -11.01
CA LYS A 719 16.30 27.23 -11.51
C LYS A 719 15.37 28.27 -10.91
N LEU A 720 15.85 29.09 -10.00
CA LEU A 720 15.09 30.07 -9.21
C LEU A 720 15.68 31.47 -9.32
N SER A 721 15.95 31.92 -10.52
CA SER A 721 16.74 33.12 -10.83
C SER A 721 16.20 34.41 -10.18
N SER A 722 14.87 34.54 -10.01
CA SER A 722 14.28 35.74 -9.37
C SER A 722 14.57 35.73 -7.89
N LEU A 723 14.42 34.58 -7.23
CA LEU A 723 14.61 34.43 -5.77
C LEU A 723 16.07 34.54 -5.38
N GLU A 724 16.98 33.97 -6.18
CA GLU A 724 18.43 34.02 -5.97
C GLU A 724 18.93 35.46 -6.08
N LYS A 725 18.53 36.18 -7.15
CA LYS A 725 18.90 37.58 -7.37
C LYS A 725 18.39 38.47 -6.22
N ASN A 726 17.17 38.25 -5.75
CA ASN A 726 16.63 39.00 -4.61
C ASN A 726 17.47 38.78 -3.34
N PHE A 727 17.87 37.53 -3.08
CA PHE A 727 18.71 37.22 -1.92
C PHE A 727 20.09 37.84 -2.02
N GLU A 728 20.73 37.78 -3.18
CA GLU A 728 22.02 38.45 -3.44
C GLU A 728 21.92 39.96 -3.19
N SER A 729 20.90 40.64 -3.72
CA SER A 729 20.67 42.06 -3.48
C SER A 729 20.49 42.38 -1.99
N MET A 730 19.70 41.57 -1.26
CA MET A 730 19.49 41.71 0.19
C MET A 730 20.80 41.59 0.97
N VAL A 731 21.65 40.63 0.63
CA VAL A 731 22.94 40.40 1.29
C VAL A 731 23.89 41.56 1.02
N ASP A 732 23.94 42.03 -0.26
CA ASP A 732 24.79 43.13 -0.66
C ASP A 732 24.37 44.44 0.02
N GLU A 733 23.05 44.68 0.19
CA GLU A 733 22.53 45.84 0.96
C GLU A 733 22.90 45.76 2.46
N ASN A 734 23.03 44.56 3.02
CA ASN A 734 23.45 44.38 4.43
C ASN A 734 24.97 44.45 4.64
N ASP A 735 25.74 44.46 3.57
CA ASP A 735 27.20 44.59 3.66
C ASP A 735 27.59 46.05 3.87
N ILE A 736 27.65 46.45 5.12
CA ILE A 736 28.02 47.83 5.54
C ILE A 736 29.33 48.26 4.91
N THR A 737 30.28 47.34 4.71
CA THR A 737 31.59 47.64 4.19
C THR A 737 31.52 47.88 2.65
N THR A 738 30.74 47.06 1.98
CA THR A 738 30.51 47.24 0.54
C THR A 738 29.76 48.56 0.25
N ASN A 739 28.74 48.84 1.04
CA ASN A 739 27.96 50.08 0.92
C ASN A 739 28.82 51.31 1.20
N PHE A 740 29.64 51.28 2.28
CA PHE A 740 30.60 52.31 2.56
C PHE A 740 31.57 52.52 1.40
N MET A 741 32.18 51.46 0.89
CA MET A 741 33.12 51.54 -0.22
C MET A 741 32.49 52.10 -1.48
N ASN A 742 31.26 51.70 -1.79
CA ASN A 742 30.53 52.19 -2.99
C ASN A 742 30.09 53.69 -2.85
N GLU A 743 29.76 54.12 -1.64
CA GLU A 743 29.32 55.51 -1.39
C GLU A 743 30.51 56.49 -1.31
N TYR A 744 31.63 56.11 -0.74
CA TYR A 744 32.77 56.97 -0.49
C TYR A 744 33.91 56.87 -1.49
N TYR A 745 34.04 55.71 -2.17
CA TYR A 745 35.17 55.42 -3.04
C TYR A 745 34.75 55.00 -4.44
N LYS A 746 35.46 55.46 -5.43
CA LYS A 746 35.31 55.01 -6.83
C LYS A 746 36.57 54.28 -7.28
N LYS A 747 36.42 53.22 -8.04
CA LYS A 747 37.53 52.45 -8.56
C LYS A 747 38.29 53.34 -9.59
N SER A 748 39.57 53.60 -9.29
CA SER A 748 40.44 54.28 -10.24
C SER A 748 41.00 53.32 -11.30
N ASN A 749 41.17 53.80 -12.52
CA ASN A 749 41.87 53.09 -13.59
C ASN A 749 43.38 53.40 -13.64
N ASN A 750 43.88 54.25 -12.72
CA ASN A 750 45.29 54.62 -12.66
C ASN A 750 45.99 53.80 -11.54
N GLU A 751 46.92 52.94 -11.88
CA GLU A 751 47.68 52.11 -10.96
C GLU A 751 48.53 52.87 -9.92
N LYS A 752 48.69 54.19 -10.08
CA LYS A 752 49.41 55.03 -9.12
C LYS A 752 48.53 55.64 -8.02
N ASP A 753 47.22 55.54 -8.15
CA ASP A 753 46.30 56.05 -7.12
C ASP A 753 46.24 55.10 -5.92
N ARG A 754 46.67 55.59 -4.76
CA ARG A 754 46.75 54.82 -3.53
C ARG A 754 46.16 55.63 -2.36
N ILE A 755 45.46 54.90 -1.46
CA ILE A 755 44.91 55.47 -0.22
C ILE A 755 45.39 54.60 0.93
N LEU A 756 45.78 55.26 2.04
CA LEU A 756 46.15 54.54 3.27
C LEU A 756 44.92 53.89 3.87
N VAL A 757 45.09 52.64 4.33
CA VAL A 757 43.99 51.88 4.94
C VAL A 757 43.51 52.55 6.20
N ASP A 758 44.37 53.27 6.91
CA ASP A 758 44.04 54.04 8.11
C ASP A 758 43.11 55.22 7.80
N ASP A 759 43.28 55.88 6.66
CA ASP A 759 42.37 56.93 6.20
C ASP A 759 40.98 56.33 5.86
N ILE A 760 40.96 55.21 5.16
CA ILE A 760 39.72 54.50 4.87
C ILE A 760 39.03 54.04 6.18
N TYR A 761 39.79 53.60 7.18
CA TYR A 761 39.21 53.23 8.49
C TYR A 761 38.62 54.41 9.25
N ASN A 762 39.24 55.60 9.16
CA ASN A 762 38.70 56.83 9.72
C ASN A 762 37.39 57.25 9.02
N ASP A 763 37.36 57.23 7.70
CA ASP A 763 36.13 57.47 6.91
C ASP A 763 35.04 56.45 7.25
N TYR A 764 35.40 55.20 7.42
CA TYR A 764 34.47 54.16 7.85
C TYR A 764 33.90 54.40 9.24
N LYS A 765 34.71 54.88 10.18
CA LYS A 765 34.21 55.29 11.53
C LYS A 765 33.19 56.41 11.43
N ASN A 766 33.48 57.43 10.62
CA ASN A 766 32.58 58.55 10.40
C ASN A 766 31.26 58.09 9.68
N TYR A 767 31.37 57.18 8.69
CA TYR A 767 30.23 56.58 8.01
C TYR A 767 29.32 55.83 8.98
N ILE A 768 29.89 54.98 9.83
CA ILE A 768 29.12 54.20 10.83
C ILE A 768 28.40 55.16 11.82
N LEU A 769 29.09 56.18 12.28
CA LEU A 769 28.52 57.20 13.16
C LEU A 769 27.36 57.96 12.51
N SER A 770 27.56 58.38 11.25
CA SER A 770 26.52 59.10 10.48
C SER A 770 25.26 58.28 10.22
N LYS A 771 25.41 56.95 10.06
CA LYS A 771 24.29 56.00 9.79
C LYS A 771 23.71 55.43 11.06
N GLY A 772 24.22 55.83 12.29
CA GLY A 772 23.73 55.27 13.56
C GLY A 772 23.97 53.81 13.76
N ILE A 773 24.99 53.23 13.12
CA ILE A 773 25.27 51.81 13.14
C ILE A 773 26.10 51.44 14.37
N ASN A 774 25.58 50.63 15.28
CA ASN A 774 26.23 50.22 16.56
C ASN A 774 27.33 49.15 16.39
N LYS A 775 27.85 48.92 15.20
CA LYS A 775 28.88 47.88 14.94
C LYS A 775 30.26 48.50 15.04
N LYS A 776 30.93 48.28 16.18
CA LYS A 776 32.35 48.66 16.35
C LYS A 776 33.25 47.58 15.74
N TRP A 777 33.80 47.85 14.58
CA TRP A 777 34.92 47.07 14.11
C TRP A 777 36.22 47.61 14.74
N THR A 778 37.01 46.66 15.25
CA THR A 778 38.41 47.05 15.60
C THR A 778 39.17 47.29 14.30
N GLU A 779 40.17 48.12 14.37
CA GLU A 779 41.03 48.43 13.21
C GLU A 779 41.59 47.16 12.58
N MET A 780 41.94 46.16 13.38
CA MET A 780 42.45 44.87 12.88
C MET A 780 41.40 44.08 12.11
N LEU A 781 40.14 44.05 12.53
CA LEU A 781 39.04 43.40 11.83
C LEU A 781 38.72 44.13 10.53
N PHE A 782 38.74 45.47 10.54
CA PHE A 782 38.52 46.27 9.36
C PHE A 782 39.64 46.03 8.32
N LYS A 783 40.90 46.07 8.71
CA LYS A 783 42.05 45.74 7.86
C LYS A 783 41.94 44.33 7.25
N THR A 784 41.42 43.38 8.02
CA THR A 784 41.22 41.99 7.54
C THR A 784 40.09 41.93 6.47
N GLU A 785 39.02 42.67 6.67
CA GLU A 785 37.91 42.74 5.73
C GLU A 785 38.28 43.46 4.42
N MET A 786 39.03 44.55 4.52
CA MET A 786 39.56 45.27 3.38
C MET A 786 40.44 44.40 2.48
N LYS A 787 41.14 43.40 3.03
CA LYS A 787 41.89 42.37 2.27
C LYS A 787 41.03 41.63 1.28
N LYS A 788 39.72 41.48 1.51
CA LYS A 788 38.81 40.83 0.58
C LYS A 788 38.51 41.64 -0.68
N TYR A 789 38.57 42.98 -0.60
CA TYR A 789 38.30 43.88 -1.72
C TYR A 789 39.49 44.04 -2.64
N SER A 790 40.74 43.79 -2.15
CA SER A 790 41.97 44.01 -2.92
C SER A 790 42.74 42.71 -3.10
N LYS A 791 42.31 41.88 -4.07
CA LYS A 791 43.08 40.67 -4.42
C LYS A 791 44.44 40.98 -5.11
N LYS A 792 44.76 42.21 -5.49
CA LYS A 792 45.95 42.57 -6.29
C LYS A 792 46.89 43.59 -5.72
N PHE A 793 46.55 44.32 -4.64
CA PHE A 793 47.33 45.50 -4.26
C PHE A 793 47.54 45.64 -2.78
N TYR A 794 48.46 44.85 -2.24
CA TYR A 794 49.10 45.05 -0.96
C TYR A 794 50.58 45.22 -1.14
N SER A 795 51.09 46.42 -0.91
CA SER A 795 52.51 46.59 -0.66
C SER A 795 52.67 47.06 0.79
N GLU A 796 53.36 46.28 1.62
CA GLU A 796 53.82 46.71 2.91
C GLU A 796 54.97 47.69 2.70
N TYR A 797 54.71 48.98 2.94
CA TYR A 797 55.75 49.95 3.12
C TYR A 797 55.87 50.26 4.62
N LYS A 798 56.92 49.77 5.26
CA LYS A 798 57.32 50.11 6.66
C LYS A 798 56.12 50.23 7.66
N ASN A 799 55.38 49.23 7.86
CA ASN A 799 54.24 49.14 8.78
C ASN A 799 52.93 49.84 8.37
N ASP A 800 52.87 50.51 7.22
CA ASP A 800 51.63 51.07 6.76
C ASP A 800 51.04 50.29 5.57
N LEU A 801 49.76 49.91 5.70
CA LEU A 801 48.96 49.21 4.68
C LEU A 801 48.31 50.22 3.76
N THR A 802 48.58 50.14 2.45
CA THR A 802 47.94 50.98 1.43
C THR A 802 47.07 50.14 0.48
N LEU A 803 45.86 50.64 0.14
CA LEU A 803 45.00 50.11 -0.93
C LEU A 803 45.25 50.91 -2.22
N CYS A 804 45.43 50.23 -3.32
CA CYS A 804 45.45 50.81 -4.63
C CYS A 804 44.15 50.51 -5.37
#